data_b439057ce65cf42a2aa7a0df20c6c0c5
#
_entry.id   b439057ce65cf42a2aa7a0df20c6c0c5
#
_cell.length_a   1.000
_cell.length_b   1.000
_cell.length_c   1.000
_cell.angle_alpha   90.00
_cell.angle_beta   90.00
_cell.angle_gamma   90.00
#
_symmetry.space_group_name_H-M   'P 1'
#
loop_
_entity.id
_entity.type
_entity.pdbx_description
1 polymer ?
#
loop_
_entity_poly.entity_id
_entity_poly.type
_entity_poly.pdbx_seq_one_letter_code
_entity_poly.pdbx_strand_id
1 'polypeptide(L)'
;MEHLRCVVERITYQNADNGYTVLKCAVKNYSDLVTVVGTMPDTHVGSVLSLKGIWKMDARYGRQFSVEKFEETLPATVYGIEKYLGSGLVKGVGPKFAKRIVEKFGKDTLNIIEDTPDKLLTVQGIGKVRVDRIKTSWQEQKEIKNIMLFLQSHEVSTSHATKIFKTYGSESIAIVKENPYRLADDIWGIGFKTADSIAQKMGIDKGKFVRLRSGIFYTLNKLAEAGHCYATREQLIGKARELLEVEDAELEITLDEMIRTNDVIREVAGEQEAVYLPPYYFSESGCAKRLFRLMSCGKKKSEDAEEILKKVAASSEITYDEIQWQAVKTAISSKVMVLTGGPGTGKTTTTLGIISAYKQAGCQIILAAPTGRAARRMSEATGMEAKTIHRLLEYKPPEGYQKNEEHPLEGDVLILDECSMIDIMLMYNLLKALPEQMSLILVGDIDQLPSVGAGNVLRDIIDSGCVPVVRLTRIFRQAQGSRIIMNAHRINKGESIDMRGGKDSDFFFVTKQSNQEVVDTIVQYCKTNLPRYYHVDPLQDIQVLTPMQRGECGAVNLNQVLQEAMNPSKIFLRRGGTQYRLKDKVMQIRNDYDKEVFNGDIGTITKVDMEERELTVLFDEREVIYDVTELDELTLAYAVTIHKSQGSEYPIVVMPFTMSHFVMLQRNLLYTGVTRAKKILVLVGEKKAVYYAIKNETTTGRNTMLARRLQPDSKDGIQPSMVCETPAVYEGNLWKRLSQSKFRSSFSLKANDRSYVSDKGMDKVRKHACDFIRKRLAQADIPNDGKQTPMRGHPVFVAQHATATCCRGCLEKWHHIPKGRELTENEQEYIVNVIMEWISREMKK
;
A
#
# COMPACT_ATOMS: atom_id res chain seq x y z
N MET A 1 16.11 -32.56 -29.99
CA MET A 1 15.17 -31.42 -29.88
C MET A 1 14.25 -31.43 -31.10
N GLU A 2 12.96 -31.43 -30.86
CA GLU A 2 11.97 -31.39 -31.92
C GLU A 2 11.32 -30.00 -31.97
N HIS A 3 10.81 -29.67 -33.15
CA HIS A 3 10.07 -28.42 -33.40
C HIS A 3 8.58 -28.74 -33.53
N LEU A 4 7.74 -28.04 -32.75
CA LEU A 4 6.31 -28.22 -32.78
C LEU A 4 5.63 -26.85 -33.01
N ARG A 5 4.77 -26.72 -34.01
CA ARG A 5 3.93 -25.56 -34.20
C ARG A 5 2.50 -25.92 -33.84
N CYS A 6 1.92 -25.14 -32.92
CA CYS A 6 0.60 -25.48 -32.38
C CYS A 6 -0.26 -24.20 -32.15
N VAL A 7 -1.56 -24.41 -32.03
CA VAL A 7 -2.53 -23.40 -31.57
C VAL A 7 -2.99 -23.75 -30.17
N VAL A 8 -2.97 -22.83 -29.27
CA VAL A 8 -3.42 -23.02 -27.88
C VAL A 8 -4.94 -23.08 -27.85
N GLU A 9 -5.50 -24.25 -27.53
CA GLU A 9 -6.95 -24.46 -27.41
C GLU A 9 -7.43 -24.21 -25.96
N ARG A 10 -6.59 -24.60 -25.00
CA ARG A 10 -6.93 -24.44 -23.58
C ARG A 10 -5.67 -24.36 -22.70
N ILE A 11 -5.69 -23.45 -21.73
CA ILE A 11 -4.71 -23.40 -20.65
C ILE A 11 -5.25 -24.24 -19.50
N THR A 12 -4.52 -25.33 -19.16
CA THR A 12 -4.90 -26.23 -18.06
C THR A 12 -4.35 -25.71 -16.71
N TYR A 13 -3.14 -25.16 -16.75
CA TYR A 13 -2.47 -24.59 -15.58
C TYR A 13 -1.52 -23.47 -16.01
N GLN A 14 -1.45 -22.40 -15.26
CA GLN A 14 -0.48 -21.32 -15.45
C GLN A 14 -0.09 -20.76 -14.09
N ASN A 15 1.21 -20.71 -13.84
CA ASN A 15 1.77 -20.09 -12.64
C ASN A 15 2.27 -18.68 -12.98
N ALA A 16 1.63 -17.66 -12.41
CA ALA A 16 1.95 -16.27 -12.69
C ALA A 16 3.33 -15.84 -12.16
N ASP A 17 3.86 -16.51 -11.11
CA ASP A 17 5.13 -16.13 -10.49
C ASP A 17 6.36 -16.60 -11.29
N ASN A 18 6.30 -17.82 -11.86
CA ASN A 18 7.43 -18.42 -12.58
C ASN A 18 7.15 -18.68 -14.06
N GLY A 19 5.94 -18.33 -14.56
CA GLY A 19 5.54 -18.52 -15.94
C GLY A 19 5.35 -19.99 -16.37
N TYR A 20 5.41 -20.97 -15.45
CA TYR A 20 5.20 -22.37 -15.79
C TYR A 20 3.76 -22.63 -16.22
N THR A 21 3.59 -23.14 -17.44
CA THR A 21 2.28 -23.27 -18.07
C THR A 21 2.08 -24.69 -18.61
N VAL A 22 0.86 -25.21 -18.45
CA VAL A 22 0.40 -26.48 -19.03
C VAL A 22 -0.73 -26.16 -20.01
N LEU A 23 -0.49 -26.42 -21.29
CA LEU A 23 -1.39 -26.11 -22.39
C LEU A 23 -1.95 -27.38 -23.02
N LYS A 24 -3.15 -27.29 -23.56
CA LYS A 24 -3.71 -28.23 -24.54
C LYS A 24 -3.72 -27.53 -25.88
N CYS A 25 -2.93 -28.05 -26.80
CA CYS A 25 -2.66 -27.42 -28.09
C CYS A 25 -3.12 -28.29 -29.25
N ALA A 26 -3.74 -27.68 -30.26
CA ALA A 26 -4.00 -28.30 -31.53
C ALA A 26 -2.72 -28.26 -32.37
N VAL A 27 -2.26 -29.41 -32.83
CA VAL A 27 -1.04 -29.58 -33.63
C VAL A 27 -1.42 -30.19 -34.97
N LYS A 28 -0.89 -29.65 -36.06
CA LYS A 28 -1.11 -30.22 -37.38
C LYS A 28 -0.65 -31.67 -37.42
N ASN A 29 -1.47 -32.56 -37.93
CA ASN A 29 -1.27 -34.02 -38.06
C ASN A 29 -1.44 -34.83 -36.75
N TYR A 30 -1.99 -34.22 -35.67
CA TYR A 30 -2.44 -34.94 -34.47
C TYR A 30 -3.95 -34.86 -34.39
N SER A 31 -4.63 -35.99 -34.16
CA SER A 31 -6.09 -36.04 -33.99
C SER A 31 -6.55 -35.48 -32.63
N ASP A 32 -5.70 -35.65 -31.62
CA ASP A 32 -5.96 -35.25 -30.25
C ASP A 32 -5.12 -34.03 -29.84
N LEU A 33 -5.63 -33.27 -28.82
CA LEU A 33 -4.90 -32.16 -28.29
C LEU A 33 -3.62 -32.58 -27.57
N VAL A 34 -2.50 -32.05 -28.01
CA VAL A 34 -1.19 -32.30 -27.40
C VAL A 34 -1.04 -31.56 -26.10
N THR A 35 -0.57 -32.24 -25.05
CA THR A 35 -0.21 -31.55 -23.80
C THR A 35 1.19 -30.97 -23.94
N VAL A 36 1.28 -29.65 -23.76
CA VAL A 36 2.53 -28.89 -23.82
C VAL A 36 2.82 -28.35 -22.42
N VAL A 37 4.04 -28.55 -21.93
CA VAL A 37 4.45 -28.11 -20.58
C VAL A 37 5.79 -27.37 -20.65
N GLY A 38 5.90 -26.27 -19.91
CA GLY A 38 7.14 -25.47 -19.83
C GLY A 38 6.92 -24.07 -19.29
N THR A 39 7.98 -23.29 -19.23
CA THR A 39 7.89 -21.87 -18.84
C THR A 39 7.49 -21.05 -20.05
N MET A 40 6.20 -20.75 -20.16
CA MET A 40 5.58 -20.01 -21.25
C MET A 40 4.63 -18.95 -20.63
N PRO A 41 5.19 -17.87 -20.05
CA PRO A 41 4.39 -16.80 -19.45
C PRO A 41 3.52 -16.13 -20.53
N ASP A 42 2.37 -15.62 -20.10
CA ASP A 42 1.41 -14.83 -20.90
C ASP A 42 0.92 -15.49 -22.22
N THR A 43 0.95 -16.82 -22.27
CA THR A 43 0.32 -17.56 -23.37
C THR A 43 -1.19 -17.55 -23.21
N HIS A 44 -1.91 -17.21 -24.28
CA HIS A 44 -3.36 -17.10 -24.28
C HIS A 44 -4.02 -18.17 -25.16
N VAL A 45 -5.28 -18.43 -24.88
CA VAL A 45 -6.07 -19.28 -25.78
C VAL A 45 -6.15 -18.63 -27.17
N GLY A 46 -5.85 -19.38 -28.23
CA GLY A 46 -5.78 -18.87 -29.60
C GLY A 46 -4.38 -18.44 -30.06
N SER A 47 -3.40 -18.32 -29.15
CA SER A 47 -2.01 -18.08 -29.54
C SER A 47 -1.45 -19.19 -30.43
N VAL A 48 -0.67 -18.80 -31.43
CA VAL A 48 0.09 -19.74 -32.28
C VAL A 48 1.52 -19.79 -31.78
N LEU A 49 1.93 -20.93 -31.27
CA LEU A 49 3.26 -21.13 -30.68
C LEU A 49 4.14 -21.97 -31.62
N SER A 50 5.37 -21.51 -31.80
CA SER A 50 6.48 -22.29 -32.33
C SER A 50 7.35 -22.76 -31.17
N LEU A 51 7.36 -24.03 -30.92
CA LEU A 51 7.96 -24.66 -29.74
C LEU A 51 9.20 -25.47 -30.10
N LYS A 52 10.27 -25.35 -29.31
CA LYS A 52 11.42 -26.24 -29.30
C LYS A 52 11.47 -27.01 -28.00
N GLY A 53 11.56 -28.32 -28.05
CA GLY A 53 11.52 -29.14 -26.85
C GLY A 53 11.72 -30.62 -27.10
N ILE A 54 11.33 -31.39 -26.11
CA ILE A 54 11.42 -32.87 -26.14
C ILE A 54 10.15 -33.52 -25.63
N TRP A 55 9.79 -34.66 -26.17
CA TRP A 55 8.70 -35.47 -25.65
C TRP A 55 9.13 -36.15 -24.36
N LYS A 56 8.30 -36.05 -23.34
CA LYS A 56 8.46 -36.74 -22.06
C LYS A 56 7.21 -37.55 -21.73
N MET A 57 7.40 -38.69 -21.07
CA MET A 57 6.30 -39.48 -20.54
C MET A 57 6.18 -39.17 -19.04
N ASP A 58 5.06 -38.60 -18.65
CA ASP A 58 4.73 -38.35 -17.25
C ASP A 58 3.91 -39.55 -16.73
N ALA A 59 4.24 -40.07 -15.53
CA ALA A 59 3.60 -41.24 -14.96
C ALA A 59 2.10 -41.04 -14.65
N ARG A 60 1.69 -39.79 -14.46
CA ARG A 60 0.33 -39.39 -14.03
C ARG A 60 -0.49 -38.78 -15.16
N TYR A 61 0.17 -38.04 -16.08
CA TYR A 61 -0.49 -37.25 -17.10
C TYR A 61 -0.18 -37.71 -18.53
N GLY A 62 0.58 -38.79 -18.70
CA GLY A 62 0.88 -39.39 -20.00
C GLY A 62 1.91 -38.59 -20.81
N ARG A 63 1.85 -38.75 -22.14
CA ARG A 63 2.79 -38.14 -23.07
C ARG A 63 2.62 -36.64 -23.16
N GLN A 64 3.71 -35.88 -22.89
CA GLN A 64 3.74 -34.44 -22.88
C GLN A 64 4.94 -33.89 -23.69
N PHE A 65 4.77 -32.74 -24.30
CA PHE A 65 5.87 -32.01 -24.94
C PHE A 65 6.45 -30.99 -23.96
N SER A 66 7.67 -31.22 -23.50
CA SER A 66 8.38 -30.34 -22.57
C SER A 66 9.13 -29.27 -23.35
N VAL A 67 8.70 -28.02 -23.19
CA VAL A 67 9.24 -26.87 -23.93
C VAL A 67 10.49 -26.34 -23.26
N GLU A 68 11.54 -26.10 -24.07
CA GLU A 68 12.77 -25.40 -23.66
C GLU A 68 12.80 -23.99 -24.19
N LYS A 69 12.29 -23.74 -25.42
CA LYS A 69 12.14 -22.43 -26.03
C LYS A 69 10.80 -22.33 -26.75
N PHE A 70 10.16 -21.21 -26.66
CA PHE A 70 8.93 -20.93 -27.38
C PHE A 70 8.99 -19.54 -28.01
N GLU A 71 8.27 -19.39 -29.12
CA GLU A 71 8.07 -18.14 -29.83
C GLU A 71 6.59 -18.05 -30.22
N GLU A 72 5.95 -16.95 -29.86
CA GLU A 72 4.57 -16.68 -30.26
C GLU A 72 4.57 -16.00 -31.65
N THR A 73 3.82 -16.56 -32.55
CA THR A 73 3.72 -16.06 -33.93
C THR A 73 2.29 -15.65 -34.23
N LEU A 74 2.12 -14.64 -35.10
CA LEU A 74 0.78 -14.28 -35.61
C LEU A 74 0.15 -15.46 -36.33
N PRO A 75 -1.15 -15.69 -36.14
CA PRO A 75 -1.84 -16.79 -36.80
C PRO A 75 -1.92 -16.58 -38.31
N ALA A 76 -1.47 -17.58 -39.07
CA ALA A 76 -1.51 -17.56 -40.53
C ALA A 76 -2.73 -18.27 -41.11
N THR A 77 -3.56 -18.91 -40.31
CA THR A 77 -4.77 -19.63 -40.72
C THR A 77 -6.02 -18.89 -40.30
N VAL A 78 -7.07 -18.97 -41.11
CA VAL A 78 -8.37 -18.34 -40.82
C VAL A 78 -8.89 -18.72 -39.42
N TYR A 79 -8.80 -19.98 -39.05
CA TYR A 79 -9.17 -20.47 -37.72
C TYR A 79 -8.32 -19.86 -36.59
N GLY A 80 -7.00 -19.78 -36.79
CA GLY A 80 -6.11 -19.17 -35.79
C GLY A 80 -6.38 -17.66 -35.62
N ILE A 81 -6.67 -16.94 -36.70
CA ILE A 81 -7.03 -15.52 -36.68
C ILE A 81 -8.34 -15.30 -35.89
N GLU A 82 -9.34 -16.15 -36.14
CA GLU A 82 -10.61 -16.09 -35.42
C GLU A 82 -10.43 -16.28 -33.89
N LYS A 83 -9.69 -17.32 -33.53
CA LYS A 83 -9.40 -17.60 -32.12
C LYS A 83 -8.60 -16.48 -31.45
N TYR A 84 -7.57 -15.97 -32.14
CA TYR A 84 -6.73 -14.86 -31.66
C TYR A 84 -7.55 -13.61 -31.40
N LEU A 85 -8.38 -13.18 -32.34
CA LEU A 85 -9.23 -12.00 -32.19
C LEU A 85 -10.30 -12.19 -31.11
N GLY A 86 -10.85 -13.41 -31.00
CA GLY A 86 -11.91 -13.76 -30.04
C GLY A 86 -11.40 -14.02 -28.63
N SER A 87 -10.10 -14.06 -28.39
CA SER A 87 -9.47 -14.35 -27.10
C SER A 87 -9.63 -13.23 -26.05
N GLY A 88 -10.02 -12.00 -26.50
CA GLY A 88 -10.09 -10.80 -25.66
C GLY A 88 -8.80 -9.97 -25.66
N LEU A 89 -7.76 -10.38 -26.38
CA LEU A 89 -6.53 -9.61 -26.55
C LEU A 89 -6.78 -8.29 -27.29
N VAL A 90 -7.70 -8.29 -28.24
CA VAL A 90 -8.10 -7.08 -28.98
C VAL A 90 -9.41 -6.57 -28.41
N LYS A 91 -9.37 -5.47 -27.64
CA LYS A 91 -10.56 -4.87 -27.02
C LYS A 91 -11.60 -4.48 -28.08
N GLY A 92 -12.85 -4.85 -27.83
CA GLY A 92 -13.95 -4.59 -28.77
C GLY A 92 -14.23 -5.73 -29.77
N VAL A 93 -13.45 -6.84 -29.71
CA VAL A 93 -13.69 -8.03 -30.54
C VAL A 93 -13.90 -9.25 -29.62
N GLY A 94 -15.16 -9.60 -29.37
CA GLY A 94 -15.49 -10.89 -28.75
C GLY A 94 -15.62 -12.01 -29.80
N PRO A 95 -15.83 -13.29 -29.39
CA PRO A 95 -15.85 -14.45 -30.28
C PRO A 95 -16.84 -14.31 -31.45
N LYS A 96 -18.04 -13.75 -31.21
CA LYS A 96 -19.06 -13.52 -32.25
C LYS A 96 -18.61 -12.52 -33.34
N PHE A 97 -17.91 -11.45 -32.92
CA PHE A 97 -17.39 -10.44 -33.84
C PHE A 97 -16.12 -10.93 -34.55
N ALA A 98 -15.24 -11.64 -33.83
CA ALA A 98 -14.08 -12.29 -34.44
C ALA A 98 -14.48 -13.18 -35.61
N LYS A 99 -15.48 -14.04 -35.41
CA LYS A 99 -16.04 -14.91 -36.43
C LYS A 99 -16.55 -14.12 -37.65
N ARG A 100 -17.37 -13.07 -37.42
CA ARG A 100 -17.91 -12.22 -38.53
C ARG A 100 -16.83 -11.48 -39.29
N ILE A 101 -15.83 -10.96 -38.65
CA ILE A 101 -14.70 -10.24 -39.24
C ILE A 101 -13.92 -11.22 -40.11
N VAL A 102 -13.60 -12.40 -39.58
CA VAL A 102 -12.79 -13.41 -40.29
C VAL A 102 -13.56 -14.07 -41.42
N GLU A 103 -14.86 -14.32 -41.29
CA GLU A 103 -15.73 -14.80 -42.37
C GLU A 103 -15.74 -13.83 -43.57
N LYS A 104 -15.65 -12.53 -43.30
CA LYS A 104 -15.67 -11.51 -44.36
C LYS A 104 -14.31 -11.28 -45.01
N PHE A 105 -13.23 -11.27 -44.24
CA PHE A 105 -11.92 -10.85 -44.71
C PHE A 105 -10.89 -12.01 -44.75
N GLY A 106 -11.23 -13.17 -44.27
CA GLY A 106 -10.39 -14.39 -44.31
C GLY A 106 -8.99 -14.16 -43.75
N LYS A 107 -7.97 -14.51 -44.52
CA LYS A 107 -6.55 -14.37 -44.14
C LYS A 107 -6.06 -12.93 -44.06
N ASP A 108 -6.73 -12.00 -44.74
CA ASP A 108 -6.33 -10.60 -44.82
C ASP A 108 -6.85 -9.79 -43.60
N THR A 109 -7.54 -10.43 -42.68
CA THR A 109 -8.16 -9.78 -41.52
C THR A 109 -7.16 -8.96 -40.70
N LEU A 110 -5.98 -9.49 -40.41
CA LEU A 110 -4.97 -8.80 -39.63
C LEU A 110 -4.37 -7.59 -40.37
N ASN A 111 -4.11 -7.74 -41.66
CA ASN A 111 -3.65 -6.65 -42.53
C ASN A 111 -4.69 -5.53 -42.63
N ILE A 112 -5.98 -5.89 -42.68
CA ILE A 112 -7.07 -4.91 -42.73
C ILE A 112 -7.17 -4.16 -41.38
N ILE A 113 -7.02 -4.83 -40.25
CA ILE A 113 -7.01 -4.16 -38.94
C ILE A 113 -5.82 -3.18 -38.85
N GLU A 114 -4.67 -3.55 -39.41
CA GLU A 114 -3.44 -2.75 -39.36
C GLU A 114 -3.46 -1.59 -40.34
N ASP A 115 -3.73 -1.83 -41.62
CA ASP A 115 -3.54 -0.85 -42.71
C ASP A 115 -4.80 -0.07 -43.06
N THR A 116 -5.98 -0.72 -42.93
CA THR A 116 -7.26 -0.14 -43.39
C THR A 116 -8.41 -0.47 -42.45
N PRO A 117 -8.33 -0.09 -41.14
CA PRO A 117 -9.31 -0.47 -40.11
C PRO A 117 -10.73 0.03 -40.42
N ASP A 118 -10.89 1.08 -41.21
CA ASP A 118 -12.21 1.60 -41.58
C ASP A 118 -13.04 0.58 -42.44
N LYS A 119 -12.40 -0.38 -43.11
CA LYS A 119 -13.10 -1.49 -43.77
C LYS A 119 -13.90 -2.36 -42.80
N LEU A 120 -13.57 -2.37 -41.52
CA LEU A 120 -14.33 -3.08 -40.47
C LEU A 120 -15.76 -2.53 -40.32
N LEU A 121 -16.01 -1.27 -40.68
CA LEU A 121 -17.36 -0.69 -40.69
C LEU A 121 -18.32 -1.43 -41.63
N THR A 122 -17.79 -2.18 -42.58
CA THR A 122 -18.60 -2.99 -43.49
C THR A 122 -19.06 -4.31 -42.88
N VAL A 123 -18.62 -4.66 -41.68
CA VAL A 123 -19.02 -5.87 -40.92
C VAL A 123 -20.28 -5.56 -40.08
N GLN A 124 -21.29 -6.40 -40.21
CA GLN A 124 -22.55 -6.20 -39.50
C GLN A 124 -22.35 -6.12 -37.97
N GLY A 125 -22.78 -5.03 -37.35
CA GLY A 125 -22.71 -4.78 -35.91
C GLY A 125 -21.41 -4.14 -35.45
N ILE A 126 -20.54 -3.73 -36.38
CA ILE A 126 -19.33 -2.95 -36.06
C ILE A 126 -19.56 -1.50 -36.48
N GLY A 127 -19.73 -0.62 -35.48
CA GLY A 127 -19.83 0.83 -35.66
C GLY A 127 -18.48 1.52 -35.41
N LYS A 128 -18.45 2.83 -35.72
CA LYS A 128 -17.23 3.68 -35.67
C LYS A 128 -16.52 3.61 -34.29
N VAL A 129 -17.27 3.68 -33.21
CA VAL A 129 -16.71 3.59 -31.83
C VAL A 129 -15.97 2.26 -31.58
N ARG A 130 -16.50 1.17 -32.16
CA ARG A 130 -15.84 -0.15 -32.03
C ARG A 130 -14.60 -0.24 -32.90
N VAL A 131 -14.63 0.30 -34.11
CA VAL A 131 -13.44 0.40 -35.00
C VAL A 131 -12.32 1.17 -34.31
N ASP A 132 -12.64 2.31 -33.69
CA ASP A 132 -11.65 3.11 -32.97
C ASP A 132 -11.04 2.33 -31.77
N ARG A 133 -11.86 1.58 -31.02
CA ARG A 133 -11.39 0.70 -29.95
C ARG A 133 -10.47 -0.42 -30.45
N ILE A 134 -10.82 -1.04 -31.55
CA ILE A 134 -10.02 -2.09 -32.18
C ILE A 134 -8.68 -1.53 -32.64
N LYS A 135 -8.69 -0.37 -33.30
CA LYS A 135 -7.49 0.32 -33.79
C LYS A 135 -6.54 0.69 -32.64
N THR A 136 -7.05 1.29 -31.58
CA THR A 136 -6.27 1.65 -30.40
C THR A 136 -5.66 0.40 -29.75
N SER A 137 -6.47 -0.63 -29.53
CA SER A 137 -6.00 -1.87 -28.91
C SER A 137 -4.97 -2.62 -29.79
N TRP A 138 -5.10 -2.57 -31.11
CA TRP A 138 -4.13 -3.17 -32.04
C TRP A 138 -2.79 -2.45 -31.98
N GLN A 139 -2.81 -1.11 -31.96
CA GLN A 139 -1.61 -0.29 -31.82
C GLN A 139 -0.89 -0.54 -30.49
N GLU A 140 -1.64 -0.59 -29.39
CA GLU A 140 -1.13 -0.95 -28.06
C GLU A 140 -0.42 -2.32 -28.09
N GLN A 141 -1.00 -3.32 -28.75
CA GLN A 141 -0.42 -4.67 -28.86
C GLN A 141 0.89 -4.68 -29.68
N LYS A 142 0.98 -3.87 -30.72
CA LYS A 142 2.18 -3.75 -31.55
C LYS A 142 3.34 -3.10 -30.77
N GLU A 143 3.06 -2.04 -30.02
CA GLU A 143 4.05 -1.38 -29.16
C GLU A 143 4.49 -2.28 -28.01
N ILE A 144 3.55 -2.98 -27.36
CA ILE A 144 3.87 -4.00 -26.34
C ILE A 144 4.81 -5.06 -26.91
N LYS A 145 4.56 -5.55 -28.12
CA LYS A 145 5.39 -6.55 -28.77
C LYS A 145 6.83 -6.08 -28.98
N ASN A 146 7.03 -4.83 -29.41
CA ASN A 146 8.37 -4.25 -29.58
C ASN A 146 9.10 -4.14 -28.25
N ILE A 147 8.40 -3.70 -27.21
CA ILE A 147 8.95 -3.63 -25.85
C ILE A 147 9.26 -5.03 -25.29
N MET A 148 8.36 -6.00 -25.53
CA MET A 148 8.60 -7.40 -25.17
C MET A 148 9.85 -7.95 -25.83
N LEU A 149 10.05 -7.75 -27.14
CA LEU A 149 11.23 -8.19 -27.86
C LEU A 149 12.51 -7.55 -27.30
N PHE A 150 12.47 -6.26 -27.01
CA PHE A 150 13.59 -5.54 -26.39
C PHE A 150 13.91 -6.12 -25.01
N LEU A 151 12.91 -6.27 -24.13
CA LEU A 151 13.11 -6.78 -22.79
C LEU A 151 13.48 -8.28 -22.76
N GLN A 152 12.90 -9.10 -23.67
CA GLN A 152 13.24 -10.51 -23.81
C GLN A 152 14.69 -10.71 -24.28
N SER A 153 15.21 -9.82 -25.13
CA SER A 153 16.61 -9.83 -25.49
C SER A 153 17.55 -9.61 -24.29
N HIS A 154 16.99 -9.03 -23.21
CA HIS A 154 17.67 -8.84 -21.92
C HIS A 154 17.14 -9.80 -20.83
N GLU A 155 16.50 -10.93 -21.24
CA GLU A 155 15.96 -11.99 -20.37
C GLU A 155 14.92 -11.54 -19.32
N VAL A 156 14.17 -10.47 -19.63
CA VAL A 156 13.07 -9.97 -18.77
C VAL A 156 11.77 -10.71 -19.12
N SER A 157 10.99 -11.06 -18.11
CA SER A 157 9.72 -11.77 -18.32
C SER A 157 8.67 -10.90 -19.03
N THR A 158 7.80 -11.53 -19.79
CA THR A 158 6.72 -10.91 -20.54
C THR A 158 5.71 -10.15 -19.64
N SER A 159 5.46 -10.68 -18.44
CA SER A 159 4.60 -10.04 -17.42
C SER A 159 5.12 -8.66 -17.02
N HIS A 160 6.42 -8.51 -16.85
CA HIS A 160 7.04 -7.22 -16.54
C HIS A 160 6.96 -6.26 -17.73
N ALA A 161 7.11 -6.74 -18.97
CA ALA A 161 7.01 -5.90 -20.16
C ALA A 161 5.64 -5.25 -20.31
N THR A 162 4.57 -6.00 -20.05
CA THR A 162 3.19 -5.46 -20.06
C THR A 162 2.98 -4.37 -18.99
N LYS A 163 3.54 -4.56 -17.79
CA LYS A 163 3.47 -3.54 -16.73
C LYS A 163 4.25 -2.28 -17.10
N ILE A 164 5.45 -2.45 -17.66
CA ILE A 164 6.32 -1.35 -18.13
C ILE A 164 5.59 -0.51 -19.20
N PHE A 165 4.97 -1.18 -20.17
CA PHE A 165 4.19 -0.48 -21.18
C PHE A 165 2.98 0.26 -20.62
N LYS A 166 2.21 -0.36 -19.71
CA LYS A 166 1.06 0.30 -19.08
C LYS A 166 1.46 1.57 -18.32
N THR A 167 2.67 1.61 -17.76
CA THR A 167 3.15 2.75 -16.96
C THR A 167 3.75 3.85 -17.84
N TYR A 168 4.56 3.50 -18.83
CA TYR A 168 5.36 4.46 -19.59
C TYR A 168 4.94 4.60 -21.08
N GLY A 169 4.04 3.74 -21.58
CA GLY A 169 3.60 3.78 -22.97
C GLY A 169 4.76 3.62 -23.95
N SER A 170 4.76 4.42 -25.01
CA SER A 170 5.80 4.43 -26.04
C SER A 170 7.21 4.83 -25.54
N GLU A 171 7.32 5.52 -24.41
CA GLU A 171 8.60 5.94 -23.83
C GLU A 171 9.32 4.82 -23.06
N SER A 172 8.70 3.65 -22.89
CA SER A 172 9.21 2.52 -22.09
C SER A 172 10.65 2.15 -22.38
N ILE A 173 11.01 2.01 -23.67
CA ILE A 173 12.38 1.62 -24.07
C ILE A 173 13.38 2.73 -23.76
N ALA A 174 13.03 3.99 -23.98
CA ALA A 174 13.89 5.13 -23.69
C ALA A 174 14.19 5.24 -22.18
N ILE A 175 13.13 5.15 -21.36
CA ILE A 175 13.24 5.23 -19.90
C ILE A 175 14.07 4.05 -19.33
N VAL A 176 13.84 2.83 -19.82
CA VAL A 176 14.59 1.65 -19.36
C VAL A 176 16.06 1.73 -19.77
N LYS A 177 16.37 2.30 -20.95
CA LYS A 177 17.76 2.53 -21.38
C LYS A 177 18.44 3.62 -20.59
N GLU A 178 17.73 4.70 -20.24
CA GLU A 178 18.28 5.82 -19.47
C GLU A 178 18.53 5.43 -18.00
N ASN A 179 17.52 4.86 -17.35
CA ASN A 179 17.62 4.43 -15.96
C ASN A 179 16.68 3.24 -15.66
N PRO A 180 17.15 1.98 -15.76
CA PRO A 180 16.33 0.80 -15.52
C PRO A 180 15.84 0.67 -14.08
N TYR A 181 16.46 1.36 -13.11
CA TYR A 181 16.04 1.32 -11.70
C TYR A 181 14.72 2.05 -11.45
N ARG A 182 14.32 2.97 -12.35
CA ARG A 182 12.99 3.56 -12.30
C ARG A 182 11.85 2.52 -12.37
N LEU A 183 12.12 1.37 -12.95
CA LEU A 183 11.15 0.26 -12.95
C LEU A 183 10.78 -0.20 -11.54
N ALA A 184 11.74 -0.16 -10.62
CA ALA A 184 11.49 -0.55 -9.23
C ALA A 184 10.79 0.55 -8.42
N ASP A 185 10.98 1.81 -8.79
CA ASP A 185 10.38 2.95 -8.12
C ASP A 185 8.94 3.20 -8.60
N ASP A 186 8.69 3.06 -9.91
CA ASP A 186 7.44 3.48 -10.55
C ASP A 186 6.44 2.33 -10.78
N ILE A 187 6.89 1.05 -10.79
CA ILE A 187 6.05 -0.10 -11.17
C ILE A 187 5.88 -1.10 -10.04
N TRP A 188 4.68 -1.16 -9.50
CA TRP A 188 4.36 -2.14 -8.46
C TRP A 188 4.59 -3.59 -8.93
N GLY A 189 5.38 -4.34 -8.12
CA GLY A 189 5.72 -5.74 -8.40
C GLY A 189 6.95 -5.93 -9.29
N ILE A 190 7.66 -4.86 -9.69
CA ILE A 190 9.04 -4.92 -10.17
C ILE A 190 9.93 -4.45 -9.02
N GLY A 191 10.63 -5.38 -8.38
CA GLY A 191 11.56 -5.02 -7.30
C GLY A 191 12.94 -4.67 -7.82
N PHE A 192 13.77 -4.07 -6.94
CA PHE A 192 15.16 -3.69 -7.25
C PHE A 192 15.96 -4.83 -7.90
N LYS A 193 15.87 -6.06 -7.39
CA LYS A 193 16.61 -7.21 -7.95
C LYS A 193 16.28 -7.48 -9.42
N THR A 194 15.01 -7.29 -9.81
CA THR A 194 14.59 -7.44 -11.21
C THR A 194 15.13 -6.29 -12.06
N ALA A 195 15.01 -5.05 -11.58
CA ALA A 195 15.56 -3.87 -12.25
C ALA A 195 17.09 -3.95 -12.38
N ASP A 196 17.79 -4.40 -11.34
CA ASP A 196 19.24 -4.60 -11.32
C ASP A 196 19.69 -5.70 -12.31
N SER A 197 18.95 -6.80 -12.38
CA SER A 197 19.19 -7.84 -13.40
C SER A 197 19.08 -7.30 -14.83
N ILE A 198 18.08 -6.44 -15.08
CA ILE A 198 17.92 -5.77 -16.39
C ILE A 198 19.09 -4.84 -16.66
N ALA A 199 19.45 -4.02 -15.66
CA ALA A 199 20.55 -3.06 -15.75
C ALA A 199 21.89 -3.74 -16.05
N GLN A 200 22.22 -4.84 -15.34
CA GLN A 200 23.44 -5.59 -15.57
C GLN A 200 23.50 -6.20 -16.98
N LYS A 201 22.38 -6.73 -17.48
CA LYS A 201 22.28 -7.27 -18.86
C LYS A 201 22.39 -6.19 -19.93
N MET A 202 22.06 -4.95 -19.60
CA MET A 202 22.26 -3.78 -20.45
C MET A 202 23.69 -3.23 -20.37
N GLY A 203 24.59 -3.86 -19.58
CA GLY A 203 25.99 -3.46 -19.45
C GLY A 203 26.24 -2.30 -18.46
N ILE A 204 25.35 -2.10 -17.50
CA ILE A 204 25.59 -1.12 -16.41
C ILE A 204 26.52 -1.76 -15.39
N ASP A 205 27.66 -1.11 -15.13
CA ASP A 205 28.66 -1.59 -14.18
C ASP A 205 28.16 -1.63 -12.75
N LYS A 206 28.67 -2.59 -11.96
CA LYS A 206 28.28 -2.83 -10.55
C LYS A 206 28.53 -1.60 -9.66
N GLY A 207 29.62 -0.87 -9.84
CA GLY A 207 30.00 0.32 -9.07
C GLY A 207 29.39 1.64 -9.57
N LYS A 208 28.51 1.62 -10.57
CA LYS A 208 27.97 2.85 -11.14
C LYS A 208 27.08 3.58 -10.12
N PHE A 209 27.28 4.88 -9.93
CA PHE A 209 26.55 5.71 -8.96
C PHE A 209 25.02 5.50 -8.98
N VAL A 210 24.43 5.44 -10.17
CA VAL A 210 22.97 5.21 -10.33
C VAL A 210 22.51 3.90 -9.70
N ARG A 211 23.31 2.83 -9.83
CA ARG A 211 23.02 1.52 -9.22
C ARG A 211 23.11 1.59 -7.71
N LEU A 212 24.21 2.14 -7.19
CA LEU A 212 24.47 2.24 -5.74
C LEU A 212 23.40 3.12 -5.07
N ARG A 213 23.07 4.26 -5.67
CA ARG A 213 22.01 5.16 -5.23
C ARG A 213 20.67 4.44 -5.15
N SER A 214 20.26 3.75 -6.21
CA SER A 214 18.99 3.02 -6.23
C SER A 214 18.97 1.85 -5.24
N GLY A 215 20.10 1.18 -5.03
CA GLY A 215 20.25 0.12 -4.02
C GLY A 215 20.13 0.65 -2.59
N ILE A 216 20.70 1.82 -2.30
CA ILE A 216 20.55 2.49 -1.01
C ILE A 216 19.09 2.89 -0.77
N PHE A 217 18.41 3.49 -1.76
CA PHE A 217 16.98 3.78 -1.67
C PHE A 217 16.15 2.53 -1.43
N TYR A 218 16.40 1.47 -2.17
CA TYR A 218 15.70 0.21 -1.97
C TYR A 218 15.91 -0.36 -0.56
N THR A 219 17.13 -0.29 -0.04
CA THR A 219 17.46 -0.75 1.31
C THR A 219 16.71 0.07 2.37
N LEU A 220 16.66 1.39 2.23
CA LEU A 220 15.88 2.27 3.11
C LEU A 220 14.38 1.96 3.03
N ASN A 221 13.83 1.76 1.83
CA ASN A 221 12.43 1.38 1.64
C ASN A 221 12.13 0.01 2.31
N LYS A 222 13.03 -0.97 2.18
CA LYS A 222 12.87 -2.28 2.86
C LYS A 222 12.92 -2.16 4.38
N LEU A 223 13.72 -1.26 4.91
CA LEU A 223 13.72 -0.96 6.34
C LEU A 223 12.43 -0.24 6.77
N ALA A 224 11.90 0.65 5.94
CA ALA A 224 10.62 1.29 6.19
C ALA A 224 9.44 0.29 6.13
N GLU A 225 9.44 -0.67 5.20
CA GLU A 225 8.48 -1.79 5.18
C GLU A 225 8.58 -2.67 6.45
N ALA A 226 9.77 -2.76 7.06
CA ALA A 226 9.96 -3.43 8.36
C ALA A 226 9.55 -2.55 9.56
N GLY A 227 9.08 -1.33 9.30
CA GLY A 227 8.56 -0.40 10.30
C GLY A 227 9.54 0.66 10.81
N HIS A 228 10.76 0.73 10.30
CA HIS A 228 11.74 1.74 10.71
C HIS A 228 11.47 3.09 10.01
N CYS A 229 11.56 4.20 10.72
CA CYS A 229 11.54 5.54 10.13
C CYS A 229 12.89 5.91 9.53
N TYR A 230 13.98 5.42 10.10
CA TYR A 230 15.35 5.64 9.64
C TYR A 230 16.20 4.37 9.74
N ALA A 231 17.33 4.37 9.09
CA ALA A 231 18.41 3.41 9.31
C ALA A 231 19.58 4.08 10.03
N THR A 232 20.29 3.38 10.90
CA THR A 232 21.61 3.85 11.29
C THR A 232 22.54 3.70 10.08
N ARG A 233 23.55 4.59 9.98
CA ARG A 233 24.53 4.53 8.87
C ARG A 233 25.15 3.14 8.74
N GLU A 234 25.53 2.53 9.84
CA GLU A 234 26.09 1.18 9.89
C GLU A 234 25.12 0.11 9.39
N GLN A 235 23.85 0.15 9.85
CA GLN A 235 22.80 -0.78 9.37
C GLN A 235 22.55 -0.63 7.87
N LEU A 236 22.55 0.60 7.37
CA LEU A 236 22.28 0.90 5.96
C LEU A 236 23.40 0.36 5.08
N ILE A 237 24.64 0.68 5.40
CA ILE A 237 25.83 0.23 4.66
C ILE A 237 25.92 -1.30 4.69
N GLY A 238 25.77 -1.94 5.86
CA GLY A 238 25.83 -3.39 5.98
C GLY A 238 24.79 -4.11 5.12
N LYS A 239 23.52 -3.66 5.13
CA LYS A 239 22.47 -4.24 4.31
C LYS A 239 22.60 -3.90 2.82
N ALA A 240 23.04 -2.70 2.47
CA ALA A 240 23.29 -2.32 1.09
C ALA A 240 24.45 -3.12 0.49
N ARG A 241 25.52 -3.38 1.25
CA ARG A 241 26.63 -4.25 0.86
C ARG A 241 26.14 -5.67 0.52
N GLU A 242 25.33 -6.28 1.39
CA GLU A 242 24.76 -7.60 1.13
C GLU A 242 23.88 -7.66 -0.14
N LEU A 243 23.16 -6.56 -0.42
CA LEU A 243 22.28 -6.46 -1.59
C LEU A 243 23.05 -6.24 -2.88
N LEU A 244 24.06 -5.36 -2.85
CA LEU A 244 24.74 -4.83 -4.04
C LEU A 244 26.05 -5.57 -4.35
N GLU A 245 26.60 -6.32 -3.38
CA GLU A 245 27.87 -7.06 -3.51
C GLU A 245 29.03 -6.14 -3.91
N VAL A 246 29.16 -4.99 -3.23
CA VAL A 246 30.21 -3.98 -3.42
C VAL A 246 30.91 -3.67 -2.11
N GLU A 247 32.02 -2.97 -2.15
CA GLU A 247 32.77 -2.58 -0.94
C GLU A 247 32.11 -1.41 -0.21
N ASP A 248 32.31 -1.35 1.11
CA ASP A 248 31.72 -0.31 1.96
C ASP A 248 32.17 1.11 1.54
N ALA A 249 33.41 1.25 1.07
CA ALA A 249 33.95 2.55 0.64
C ALA A 249 33.15 3.20 -0.52
N GLU A 250 32.68 2.40 -1.49
CA GLU A 250 31.89 2.90 -2.61
C GLU A 250 30.49 3.33 -2.15
N LEU A 251 29.93 2.58 -1.20
CA LEU A 251 28.63 2.89 -0.60
C LEU A 251 28.68 4.15 0.27
N GLU A 252 29.74 4.33 1.04
CA GLU A 252 29.97 5.51 1.88
C GLU A 252 30.09 6.78 1.02
N ILE A 253 30.88 6.75 -0.04
CA ILE A 253 31.01 7.88 -0.99
C ILE A 253 29.65 8.21 -1.62
N THR A 254 28.91 7.17 -2.04
CA THR A 254 27.59 7.35 -2.65
C THR A 254 26.59 7.94 -1.64
N LEU A 255 26.59 7.44 -0.41
CA LEU A 255 25.72 7.93 0.64
C LEU A 255 26.00 9.39 1.00
N ASP A 256 27.28 9.77 1.11
CA ASP A 256 27.66 11.16 1.38
C ASP A 256 27.22 12.10 0.25
N GLU A 257 27.29 11.65 -1.01
CA GLU A 257 26.77 12.40 -2.15
C GLU A 257 25.23 12.51 -2.08
N MET A 258 24.50 11.44 -1.72
CA MET A 258 23.04 11.46 -1.53
C MET A 258 22.62 12.39 -0.39
N ILE A 259 23.41 12.48 0.68
CA ILE A 259 23.19 13.44 1.78
C ILE A 259 23.42 14.88 1.26
N ARG A 260 24.48 15.11 0.51
CA ARG A 260 24.81 16.42 -0.07
C ARG A 260 23.74 16.91 -1.05
N THR A 261 23.12 16.01 -1.82
CA THR A 261 22.04 16.32 -2.77
C THR A 261 20.66 16.35 -2.12
N ASN A 262 20.55 16.10 -0.82
CA ASN A 262 19.29 15.95 -0.08
C ASN A 262 18.38 14.83 -0.61
N ASP A 263 18.93 13.84 -1.29
CA ASP A 263 18.22 12.61 -1.66
C ASP A 263 17.81 11.80 -0.42
N VAL A 264 18.66 11.84 0.61
CA VAL A 264 18.39 11.32 1.96
C VAL A 264 18.75 12.38 3.00
N ILE A 265 18.12 12.30 4.16
CA ILE A 265 18.34 13.26 5.25
C ILE A 265 19.15 12.58 6.35
N ARG A 266 20.26 13.23 6.73
CA ARG A 266 21.11 12.83 7.86
C ARG A 266 20.73 13.60 9.10
N GLU A 267 20.58 12.90 10.21
CA GLU A 267 20.41 13.48 11.54
C GLU A 267 21.34 12.79 12.54
N VAL A 268 22.00 13.56 13.40
CA VAL A 268 22.86 13.00 14.45
C VAL A 268 22.07 12.87 15.74
N ALA A 269 21.92 11.66 16.22
CA ALA A 269 21.15 11.32 17.42
C ALA A 269 22.07 10.72 18.49
N GLY A 270 22.73 11.54 19.28
CA GLY A 270 23.75 11.12 20.23
C GLY A 270 25.02 10.67 19.49
N GLU A 271 25.42 9.41 19.66
CA GLU A 271 26.58 8.80 18.98
C GLU A 271 26.23 8.15 17.64
N GLN A 272 24.94 8.07 17.28
CA GLN A 272 24.47 7.39 16.07
C GLN A 272 24.07 8.38 14.99
N GLU A 273 24.44 8.09 13.75
CA GLU A 273 23.93 8.78 12.57
C GLU A 273 22.68 8.07 12.05
N ALA A 274 21.57 8.80 12.03
CA ALA A 274 20.29 8.37 11.45
C ALA A 274 20.17 8.87 10.02
N VAL A 275 19.91 7.97 9.09
CA VAL A 275 19.69 8.27 7.67
C VAL A 275 18.22 7.98 7.33
N TYR A 276 17.54 9.00 6.87
CA TYR A 276 16.12 8.96 6.54
C TYR A 276 15.86 9.08 5.05
N LEU A 277 14.78 8.43 4.59
CA LEU A 277 14.08 8.93 3.42
C LEU A 277 13.31 10.21 3.80
N PRO A 278 13.35 11.28 2.97
CA PRO A 278 12.74 12.57 3.30
C PRO A 278 11.29 12.50 3.79
N PRO A 279 10.37 11.69 3.20
CA PRO A 279 8.99 11.60 3.67
C PRO A 279 8.86 11.20 5.14
N TYR A 280 9.70 10.26 5.62
CA TYR A 280 9.65 9.81 7.02
C TYR A 280 10.24 10.83 7.98
N TYR A 281 11.32 11.50 7.60
CA TYR A 281 11.91 12.59 8.39
C TYR A 281 10.91 13.73 8.62
N PHE A 282 10.30 14.21 7.53
CA PHE A 282 9.32 15.30 7.62
C PHE A 282 8.04 14.89 8.34
N SER A 283 7.60 13.64 8.18
CA SER A 283 6.44 13.13 8.90
C SER A 283 6.71 13.05 10.40
N GLU A 284 7.86 12.55 10.80
CA GLU A 284 8.19 12.39 12.21
C GLU A 284 8.42 13.74 12.91
N SER A 285 9.22 14.63 12.31
CA SER A 285 9.47 15.98 12.82
C SER A 285 8.18 16.82 12.81
N GLY A 286 7.37 16.70 11.77
CA GLY A 286 6.09 17.39 11.67
C GLY A 286 5.06 16.90 12.68
N CYS A 287 4.99 15.59 12.98
CA CYS A 287 4.16 15.05 14.05
C CYS A 287 4.52 15.64 15.40
N ALA A 288 5.80 15.65 15.76
CA ALA A 288 6.28 16.21 17.02
C ALA A 288 5.89 17.69 17.14
N LYS A 289 6.18 18.51 16.12
CA LYS A 289 5.87 19.94 16.10
C LYS A 289 4.37 20.22 16.27
N ARG A 290 3.52 19.45 15.59
CA ARG A 290 2.06 19.65 15.65
C ARG A 290 1.47 19.19 16.96
N LEU A 291 1.94 18.08 17.52
CA LEU A 291 1.55 17.65 18.86
C LEU A 291 1.94 18.67 19.92
N PHE A 292 3.15 19.27 19.84
CA PHE A 292 3.54 20.36 20.72
C PHE A 292 2.62 21.58 20.59
N ARG A 293 2.28 22.00 19.36
CA ARG A 293 1.35 23.10 19.13
C ARG A 293 -0.02 22.83 19.77
N LEU A 294 -0.58 21.64 19.53
CA LEU A 294 -1.85 21.24 20.13
C LEU A 294 -1.80 21.28 21.66
N MET A 295 -0.74 20.77 22.29
CA MET A 295 -0.58 20.76 23.73
C MET A 295 -0.37 22.17 24.30
N SER A 296 0.31 23.06 23.58
CA SER A 296 0.58 24.43 24.00
C SER A 296 -0.64 25.35 23.91
N CYS A 297 -1.57 25.05 22.99
CA CYS A 297 -2.87 25.73 22.92
C CYS A 297 -3.73 25.28 24.11
N GLY A 298 -3.53 25.83 25.28
CA GLY A 298 -4.22 25.47 26.51
C GLY A 298 -5.73 25.29 26.30
N LYS A 299 -6.32 24.27 26.85
CA LYS A 299 -7.77 24.09 26.88
C LYS A 299 -8.35 25.24 27.72
N LYS A 300 -9.36 25.96 27.22
CA LYS A 300 -10.11 26.91 28.06
C LYS A 300 -10.52 26.12 29.32
N LYS A 301 -10.08 26.56 30.50
CA LYS A 301 -10.54 26.00 31.77
C LYS A 301 -12.05 26.08 31.76
N SER A 302 -12.71 24.97 31.55
CA SER A 302 -14.14 24.87 31.76
C SER A 302 -14.33 24.91 33.27
N GLU A 303 -14.81 26.01 33.80
CA GLU A 303 -15.27 26.11 35.20
C GLU A 303 -16.35 25.07 35.50
N ASP A 304 -16.90 24.46 34.44
CA ASP A 304 -17.95 23.43 34.47
C ASP A 304 -17.45 21.97 34.43
N ALA A 305 -16.13 21.70 34.44
CA ALA A 305 -15.66 20.33 34.31
C ALA A 305 -16.19 19.39 35.43
N GLU A 306 -16.29 19.89 36.66
CA GLU A 306 -16.88 19.12 37.75
C GLU A 306 -18.39 18.95 37.62
N GLU A 307 -19.08 19.92 37.06
CA GLU A 307 -20.52 19.88 36.80
C GLU A 307 -20.82 18.92 35.66
N ILE A 308 -20.02 18.93 34.58
CA ILE A 308 -20.10 17.98 33.47
C ILE A 308 -19.93 16.56 34.00
N LEU A 309 -18.92 16.30 34.83
CA LEU A 309 -18.67 14.99 35.43
C LEU A 309 -19.84 14.53 36.34
N LYS A 310 -20.45 15.43 37.10
CA LYS A 310 -21.65 15.13 37.89
C LYS A 310 -22.84 14.78 37.00
N LYS A 311 -23.03 15.49 35.90
CA LYS A 311 -24.10 15.19 34.92
C LYS A 311 -23.87 13.84 34.24
N VAL A 312 -22.63 13.50 33.85
CA VAL A 312 -22.27 12.18 33.31
C VAL A 312 -22.56 11.08 34.34
N ALA A 313 -22.16 11.27 35.60
CA ALA A 313 -22.44 10.31 36.67
C ALA A 313 -23.94 10.10 36.90
N ALA A 314 -24.73 11.15 36.82
CA ALA A 314 -26.19 11.10 37.00
C ALA A 314 -26.94 10.49 35.81
N SER A 315 -26.42 10.65 34.58
CA SER A 315 -27.07 10.17 33.34
C SER A 315 -26.61 8.79 32.89
N SER A 316 -25.55 8.26 33.48
CA SER A 316 -24.95 6.97 33.09
C SER A 316 -25.59 5.82 33.88
N GLU A 317 -26.10 4.82 33.15
CA GLU A 317 -26.48 3.52 33.74
C GLU A 317 -25.24 2.65 34.08
N ILE A 318 -24.06 3.09 33.65
CA ILE A 318 -22.81 2.37 33.80
C ILE A 318 -22.05 2.90 35.03
N THR A 319 -21.63 2.00 35.90
CA THR A 319 -20.75 2.33 37.03
C THR A 319 -19.30 2.26 36.58
N TYR A 320 -18.65 3.40 36.46
CA TYR A 320 -17.22 3.50 36.12
C TYR A 320 -16.35 3.24 37.34
N ASP A 321 -15.20 2.57 37.16
CA ASP A 321 -14.21 2.48 38.20
C ASP A 321 -13.35 3.76 38.32
N GLU A 322 -12.49 3.81 39.33
CA GLU A 322 -11.66 5.00 39.62
C GLU A 322 -10.75 5.37 38.42
N ILE A 323 -10.15 4.38 37.74
CA ILE A 323 -9.24 4.60 36.60
C ILE A 323 -10.04 5.08 35.38
N GLN A 324 -11.23 4.51 35.18
CA GLN A 324 -12.12 4.94 34.09
C GLN A 324 -12.59 6.36 34.31
N TRP A 325 -12.96 6.72 35.56
CA TRP A 325 -13.30 8.11 35.90
C TRP A 325 -12.13 9.07 35.70
N GLN A 326 -10.92 8.65 36.10
CA GLN A 326 -9.71 9.43 35.83
C GLN A 326 -9.55 9.67 34.32
N ALA A 327 -9.82 8.66 33.45
CA ALA A 327 -9.74 8.82 32.01
C ALA A 327 -10.75 9.85 31.49
N VAL A 328 -12.01 9.81 31.93
CA VAL A 328 -13.03 10.78 31.56
C VAL A 328 -12.63 12.21 32.02
N LYS A 329 -12.15 12.34 33.25
CA LYS A 329 -11.65 13.61 33.81
C LYS A 329 -10.47 14.16 33.01
N THR A 330 -9.49 13.29 32.68
CA THR A 330 -8.30 13.67 31.90
C THR A 330 -8.68 14.09 30.48
N ALA A 331 -9.64 13.41 29.84
CA ALA A 331 -10.11 13.75 28.51
C ALA A 331 -10.70 15.17 28.44
N ILE A 332 -11.48 15.58 29.43
CA ILE A 332 -12.06 16.92 29.47
C ILE A 332 -11.00 17.98 29.80
N SER A 333 -10.02 17.67 30.64
CA SER A 333 -9.04 18.65 31.09
C SER A 333 -7.81 18.79 30.19
N SER A 334 -7.53 17.81 29.33
CA SER A 334 -6.34 17.79 28.46
C SER A 334 -6.69 18.02 26.99
N LYS A 335 -5.78 18.66 26.26
CA LYS A 335 -5.90 18.87 24.80
C LYS A 335 -5.63 17.58 24.01
N VAL A 336 -4.61 16.84 24.45
CA VAL A 336 -4.24 15.55 23.88
C VAL A 336 -4.16 14.55 25.02
N MET A 337 -4.72 13.37 24.87
CA MET A 337 -4.54 12.28 25.82
C MET A 337 -4.49 10.92 25.13
N VAL A 338 -3.87 9.97 25.78
CA VAL A 338 -3.87 8.55 25.38
C VAL A 338 -4.64 7.71 26.38
N LEU A 339 -5.58 6.89 25.88
CA LEU A 339 -6.27 5.85 26.62
C LEU A 339 -5.78 4.48 26.13
N THR A 340 -5.09 3.71 26.96
CA THR A 340 -4.60 2.39 26.58
C THR A 340 -5.01 1.32 27.56
N GLY A 341 -5.08 0.06 27.12
CA GLY A 341 -5.41 -1.09 27.95
C GLY A 341 -5.66 -2.34 27.12
N GLY A 342 -5.50 -3.51 27.74
CA GLY A 342 -5.70 -4.81 27.10
C GLY A 342 -7.18 -5.20 26.93
N PRO A 343 -7.46 -6.43 26.49
CA PRO A 343 -8.82 -6.94 26.36
C PRO A 343 -9.50 -7.06 27.73
N GLY A 344 -10.80 -6.78 27.78
CA GLY A 344 -11.62 -6.89 28.99
C GLY A 344 -11.36 -5.82 30.06
N THR A 345 -10.56 -4.77 29.74
CA THR A 345 -10.30 -3.65 30.66
C THR A 345 -11.30 -2.49 30.54
N GLY A 346 -12.26 -2.58 29.64
CA GLY A 346 -13.33 -1.60 29.50
C GLY A 346 -12.97 -0.36 28.66
N LYS A 347 -12.05 -0.48 27.67
CA LYS A 347 -11.73 0.63 26.74
C LYS A 347 -12.99 1.23 26.12
N THR A 348 -13.84 0.41 25.51
CA THR A 348 -15.07 0.84 24.84
C THR A 348 -16.00 1.56 25.82
N THR A 349 -16.20 1.01 27.02
CA THR A 349 -17.01 1.60 28.07
C THR A 349 -16.48 2.98 28.50
N THR A 350 -15.17 3.08 28.67
CA THR A 350 -14.50 4.35 29.02
C THR A 350 -14.62 5.38 27.88
N THR A 351 -14.48 4.93 26.62
CA THR A 351 -14.69 5.80 25.44
C THR A 351 -16.12 6.33 25.38
N LEU A 352 -17.12 5.52 25.70
CA LEU A 352 -18.51 5.96 25.82
C LEU A 352 -18.68 7.03 26.92
N GLY A 353 -18.01 6.87 28.07
CA GLY A 353 -17.96 7.88 29.11
C GLY A 353 -17.34 9.21 28.65
N ILE A 354 -16.26 9.13 27.89
CA ILE A 354 -15.60 10.32 27.30
C ILE A 354 -16.54 10.99 26.29
N ILE A 355 -17.19 10.23 25.41
CA ILE A 355 -18.18 10.75 24.45
C ILE A 355 -19.34 11.43 25.18
N SER A 356 -19.88 10.80 26.22
CA SER A 356 -20.95 11.36 27.05
C SER A 356 -20.54 12.69 27.65
N ALA A 357 -19.32 12.80 28.17
CA ALA A 357 -18.80 14.01 28.77
C ALA A 357 -18.68 15.16 27.74
N TYR A 358 -18.17 14.89 26.54
CA TYR A 358 -18.12 15.91 25.47
C TYR A 358 -19.50 16.29 24.95
N LYS A 359 -20.46 15.34 24.88
CA LYS A 359 -21.86 15.65 24.55
C LYS A 359 -22.49 16.59 25.59
N GLN A 360 -22.28 16.32 26.89
CA GLN A 360 -22.76 17.21 27.98
C GLN A 360 -22.12 18.60 27.94
N ALA A 361 -20.89 18.69 27.42
CA ALA A 361 -20.19 19.94 27.18
C ALA A 361 -20.66 20.67 25.90
N GLY A 362 -21.61 20.12 25.15
CA GLY A 362 -22.10 20.69 23.88
C GLY A 362 -21.10 20.64 22.73
N CYS A 363 -20.07 19.78 22.80
CA CYS A 363 -19.01 19.69 21.81
C CYS A 363 -19.40 18.82 20.61
N GLN A 364 -18.96 19.24 19.44
CA GLN A 364 -19.05 18.45 18.22
C GLN A 364 -17.95 17.38 18.20
N ILE A 365 -18.34 16.10 18.17
CA ILE A 365 -17.44 14.95 18.28
C ILE A 365 -17.25 14.30 16.92
N ILE A 366 -16.00 14.06 16.54
CA ILE A 366 -15.61 13.27 15.38
C ILE A 366 -15.02 11.94 15.86
N LEU A 367 -15.51 10.83 15.26
CA LEU A 367 -15.02 9.50 15.55
C LEU A 367 -14.30 8.95 14.31
N ALA A 368 -13.10 8.39 14.52
CA ALA A 368 -12.39 7.76 13.42
C ALA A 368 -11.53 6.57 13.86
N ALA A 369 -11.18 5.71 12.89
CA ALA A 369 -10.30 4.57 13.08
C ALA A 369 -9.44 4.32 11.82
N PRO A 370 -8.32 3.60 11.92
CA PRO A 370 -7.45 3.35 10.76
C PRO A 370 -8.06 2.40 9.72
N THR A 371 -8.99 1.52 10.11
CA THR A 371 -9.60 0.53 9.21
C THR A 371 -11.12 0.64 9.18
N GLY A 372 -11.75 0.22 8.06
CA GLY A 372 -13.21 0.20 7.90
C GLY A 372 -13.93 -0.58 9.00
N ARG A 373 -13.41 -1.75 9.33
CA ARG A 373 -13.97 -2.60 10.39
C ARG A 373 -13.90 -1.98 11.78
N ALA A 374 -12.79 -1.35 12.12
CA ALA A 374 -12.66 -0.66 13.40
C ALA A 374 -13.62 0.54 13.47
N ALA A 375 -13.75 1.32 12.37
CA ALA A 375 -14.71 2.42 12.29
C ALA A 375 -16.15 1.94 12.42
N ARG A 376 -16.53 0.86 11.73
CA ARG A 376 -17.86 0.27 11.87
C ARG A 376 -18.15 -0.20 13.29
N ARG A 377 -17.22 -0.95 13.90
CA ARG A 377 -17.37 -1.39 15.30
C ARG A 377 -17.53 -0.21 16.26
N MET A 378 -16.78 0.87 16.02
CA MET A 378 -16.90 2.10 16.79
C MET A 378 -18.29 2.74 16.60
N SER A 379 -18.83 2.75 15.37
CA SER A 379 -20.18 3.25 15.10
C SER A 379 -21.25 2.41 15.80
N GLU A 380 -21.15 1.10 15.72
CA GLU A 380 -22.09 0.17 16.39
C GLU A 380 -22.07 0.33 17.91
N ALA A 381 -20.88 0.48 18.50
CA ALA A 381 -20.72 0.62 19.94
C ALA A 381 -21.18 1.98 20.47
N THR A 382 -21.05 3.06 19.70
CA THR A 382 -21.32 4.44 20.13
C THR A 382 -22.66 4.98 19.67
N GLY A 383 -23.29 4.33 18.67
CA GLY A 383 -24.49 4.85 17.99
C GLY A 383 -24.22 6.13 17.16
N MET A 384 -22.95 6.48 16.91
CA MET A 384 -22.53 7.65 16.14
C MET A 384 -21.74 7.20 14.90
N GLU A 385 -21.80 7.96 13.81
CA GLU A 385 -21.01 7.68 12.63
C GLU A 385 -19.51 7.82 12.94
N ALA A 386 -18.74 6.75 12.71
CA ALA A 386 -17.29 6.78 12.72
C ALA A 386 -16.77 6.51 11.30
N LYS A 387 -15.71 7.20 10.90
CA LYS A 387 -15.11 7.12 9.55
C LYS A 387 -13.72 6.50 9.61
N THR A 388 -13.26 5.92 8.52
CA THR A 388 -11.82 5.65 8.41
C THR A 388 -11.06 6.97 8.34
N ILE A 389 -9.80 6.99 8.84
CA ILE A 389 -8.95 8.21 8.76
C ILE A 389 -8.82 8.67 7.31
N HIS A 390 -8.65 7.76 6.34
CA HIS A 390 -8.59 8.11 4.92
C HIS A 390 -9.87 8.78 4.41
N ARG A 391 -11.05 8.27 4.80
CA ARG A 391 -12.34 8.87 4.44
C ARG A 391 -12.57 10.20 5.15
N LEU A 392 -12.15 10.31 6.41
CA LEU A 392 -12.22 11.57 7.18
C LEU A 392 -11.37 12.66 6.52
N LEU A 393 -10.18 12.28 6.01
CA LEU A 393 -9.26 13.20 5.33
C LEU A 393 -9.57 13.36 3.83
N GLU A 394 -10.64 12.73 3.32
CA GLU A 394 -11.05 12.79 1.91
C GLU A 394 -9.90 12.46 0.95
N TYR A 395 -9.26 11.32 1.14
CA TYR A 395 -8.15 10.88 0.28
C TYR A 395 -8.63 10.57 -1.13
N LYS A 396 -8.04 11.23 -2.14
CA LYS A 396 -8.33 11.06 -3.57
C LYS A 396 -7.04 10.84 -4.35
N PRO A 397 -6.78 9.66 -4.90
CA PRO A 397 -5.66 9.46 -5.82
C PRO A 397 -5.91 10.16 -7.17
N PRO A 398 -4.93 10.83 -7.78
CA PRO A 398 -3.57 11.08 -7.29
C PRO A 398 -3.41 12.35 -6.45
N GLU A 399 -4.48 13.10 -6.18
CA GLU A 399 -4.45 14.41 -5.53
C GLU A 399 -4.07 14.36 -4.05
N GLY A 400 -4.19 13.18 -3.41
CA GLY A 400 -3.87 12.97 -2.00
C GLY A 400 -4.99 13.39 -1.05
N TYR A 401 -4.64 13.76 0.18
CA TYR A 401 -5.58 14.15 1.23
C TYR A 401 -6.12 15.57 0.99
N GLN A 402 -7.46 15.72 0.90
CA GLN A 402 -8.10 17.01 0.65
C GLN A 402 -8.24 17.82 1.94
N LYS A 403 -8.43 17.14 3.09
CA LYS A 403 -8.39 17.79 4.41
C LYS A 403 -6.93 17.98 4.85
N ASN A 404 -6.55 19.22 5.13
CA ASN A 404 -5.20 19.66 5.45
C ASN A 404 -5.25 21.01 6.19
N GLU A 405 -4.14 21.75 6.29
CA GLU A 405 -4.07 23.05 6.94
C GLU A 405 -4.97 24.13 6.29
N GLU A 406 -5.13 24.07 4.95
CA GLU A 406 -5.97 25.02 4.21
C GLU A 406 -7.46 24.65 4.33
N HIS A 407 -7.77 23.39 4.48
CA HIS A 407 -9.11 22.82 4.63
C HIS A 407 -9.18 21.91 5.85
N PRO A 408 -9.13 22.48 7.08
CA PRO A 408 -9.07 21.67 8.30
C PRO A 408 -10.38 20.90 8.56
N LEU A 409 -10.31 19.99 9.50
CA LEU A 409 -11.49 19.30 10.04
C LEU A 409 -12.34 20.27 10.86
N GLU A 410 -13.64 20.06 10.84
CA GLU A 410 -14.61 20.86 11.58
C GLU A 410 -15.14 20.05 12.77
N GLY A 411 -14.95 20.56 13.99
CA GLY A 411 -15.36 19.90 15.23
C GLY A 411 -14.54 20.35 16.42
N ASP A 412 -14.89 19.88 17.62
CA ASP A 412 -14.26 20.27 18.88
C ASP A 412 -13.32 19.18 19.43
N VAL A 413 -13.63 17.92 19.14
CA VAL A 413 -12.82 16.77 19.59
C VAL A 413 -12.80 15.65 18.55
N LEU A 414 -11.61 15.11 18.30
CA LEU A 414 -11.39 13.90 17.52
C LEU A 414 -11.02 12.75 18.45
N ILE A 415 -11.79 11.67 18.40
CA ILE A 415 -11.51 10.43 19.12
C ILE A 415 -11.10 9.37 18.09
N LEU A 416 -9.89 8.87 18.24
CA LEU A 416 -9.31 7.84 17.36
C LEU A 416 -9.25 6.50 18.11
N ASP A 417 -9.82 5.46 17.53
CA ASP A 417 -9.69 4.09 18.05
C ASP A 417 -8.66 3.29 17.25
N GLU A 418 -8.17 2.19 17.82
CA GLU A 418 -7.12 1.30 17.26
C GLU A 418 -5.85 2.06 16.82
N CYS A 419 -5.42 3.03 17.63
CA CYS A 419 -4.27 3.90 17.32
C CYS A 419 -2.93 3.14 17.20
N SER A 420 -2.81 1.90 17.69
CA SER A 420 -1.63 1.06 17.49
C SER A 420 -1.34 0.77 16.01
N MET A 421 -2.36 0.87 15.15
CA MET A 421 -2.26 0.62 13.72
C MET A 421 -1.85 1.86 12.89
N ILE A 422 -1.77 3.04 13.49
CA ILE A 422 -1.49 4.29 12.79
C ILE A 422 0.03 4.44 12.61
N ASP A 423 0.48 4.53 11.36
CA ASP A 423 1.87 4.81 11.02
C ASP A 423 2.19 6.31 11.06
N ILE A 424 3.47 6.64 10.92
CA ILE A 424 3.95 8.02 11.07
C ILE A 424 3.41 8.95 9.96
N MET A 425 3.26 8.44 8.72
CA MET A 425 2.78 9.23 7.60
C MET A 425 1.28 9.53 7.73
N LEU A 426 0.49 8.54 8.13
CA LEU A 426 -0.95 8.71 8.35
C LEU A 426 -1.21 9.67 9.52
N MET A 427 -0.47 9.53 10.62
CA MET A 427 -0.55 10.46 11.75
C MET A 427 -0.17 11.88 11.35
N TYR A 428 0.88 12.06 10.59
CA TYR A 428 1.30 13.38 10.11
C TYR A 428 0.21 14.06 9.27
N ASN A 429 -0.38 13.34 8.31
CA ASN A 429 -1.45 13.90 7.49
C ASN A 429 -2.71 14.21 8.30
N LEU A 430 -3.04 13.37 9.28
CA LEU A 430 -4.14 13.65 10.21
C LEU A 430 -3.89 14.91 11.03
N LEU A 431 -2.70 15.05 11.61
CA LEU A 431 -2.33 16.22 12.40
C LEU A 431 -2.26 17.51 11.57
N LYS A 432 -2.00 17.40 10.25
CA LYS A 432 -2.12 18.54 9.32
C LYS A 432 -3.54 19.08 9.19
N ALA A 433 -4.51 18.19 9.22
CA ALA A 433 -5.91 18.54 9.08
C ALA A 433 -6.57 18.95 10.43
N LEU A 434 -5.87 18.77 11.54
CA LEU A 434 -6.39 19.03 12.88
C LEU A 434 -6.17 20.49 13.25
N PRO A 435 -7.23 21.32 13.45
CA PRO A 435 -7.09 22.68 13.91
C PRO A 435 -6.64 22.73 15.37
N GLU A 436 -5.89 23.76 15.77
CA GLU A 436 -5.28 23.90 17.09
C GLU A 436 -6.30 23.91 18.24
N GLN A 437 -7.52 24.37 17.99
CA GLN A 437 -8.60 24.37 18.98
C GLN A 437 -9.21 22.99 19.25
N MET A 438 -9.05 22.02 18.35
CA MET A 438 -9.61 20.68 18.49
C MET A 438 -8.84 19.87 19.53
N SER A 439 -9.52 19.06 20.32
CA SER A 439 -8.91 18.10 21.24
C SER A 439 -8.69 16.75 20.53
N LEU A 440 -7.64 16.03 20.91
CA LEU A 440 -7.29 14.74 20.32
C LEU A 440 -7.23 13.65 21.40
N ILE A 441 -8.07 12.63 21.28
CA ILE A 441 -8.11 11.47 22.17
C ILE A 441 -7.66 10.25 21.37
N LEU A 442 -6.54 9.65 21.78
CA LEU A 442 -5.95 8.46 21.18
C LEU A 442 -6.31 7.22 22.01
N VAL A 443 -7.09 6.31 21.43
CA VAL A 443 -7.49 5.06 22.07
C VAL A 443 -6.79 3.90 21.37
N GLY A 444 -6.17 2.99 22.12
CA GLY A 444 -5.50 1.84 21.52
C GLY A 444 -4.93 0.86 22.53
N ASP A 445 -4.35 -0.21 22.02
CA ASP A 445 -3.70 -1.25 22.83
C ASP A 445 -2.22 -1.32 22.42
N ILE A 446 -1.34 -0.83 23.28
CA ILE A 446 0.12 -0.73 23.02
C ILE A 446 0.78 -2.10 22.86
N ASP A 447 0.15 -3.16 23.37
CA ASP A 447 0.70 -4.53 23.40
C ASP A 447 0.32 -5.33 22.14
N GLN A 448 -0.62 -4.82 21.32
CA GLN A 448 -0.93 -5.39 20.02
C GLN A 448 0.19 -5.14 19.00
N LEU A 449 0.06 -5.77 17.83
CA LEU A 449 0.97 -5.52 16.71
C LEU A 449 0.98 -4.02 16.36
N PRO A 450 2.15 -3.44 16.12
CA PRO A 450 2.24 -2.06 15.65
C PRO A 450 1.72 -1.90 14.22
N SER A 451 1.71 -0.65 13.72
CA SER A 451 1.35 -0.32 12.34
C SER A 451 2.14 -1.16 11.31
N VAL A 452 1.55 -1.43 10.15
CA VAL A 452 2.28 -2.06 9.03
C VAL A 452 3.32 -1.10 8.46
N GLY A 453 2.98 0.19 8.34
CA GLY A 453 3.90 1.24 7.91
C GLY A 453 4.94 1.63 8.97
N ALA A 454 5.86 2.51 8.56
CA ALA A 454 6.95 2.97 9.40
C ALA A 454 6.48 3.78 10.63
N GLY A 455 7.22 3.66 11.72
CA GLY A 455 6.94 4.34 12.97
C GLY A 455 6.21 3.48 14.00
N ASN A 456 6.20 3.95 15.24
CA ASN A 456 5.50 3.33 16.37
C ASN A 456 4.78 4.42 17.19
N VAL A 457 3.92 5.15 16.49
CA VAL A 457 3.39 6.46 16.94
C VAL A 457 2.77 6.40 18.34
N LEU A 458 1.88 5.43 18.60
CA LEU A 458 1.21 5.34 19.89
C LEU A 458 2.22 5.07 21.03
N ARG A 459 3.17 4.17 20.80
CA ARG A 459 4.22 3.85 21.77
C ARG A 459 5.14 5.04 21.98
N ASP A 460 5.59 5.68 20.91
CA ASP A 460 6.49 6.84 20.98
C ASP A 460 5.87 8.01 21.73
N ILE A 461 4.56 8.27 21.54
CA ILE A 461 3.82 9.29 22.28
C ILE A 461 3.75 8.92 23.78
N ILE A 462 3.49 7.66 24.10
CA ILE A 462 3.46 7.19 25.51
C ILE A 462 4.84 7.29 26.15
N ASP A 463 5.88 6.82 25.46
CA ASP A 463 7.25 6.76 25.96
C ASP A 463 7.88 8.16 26.09
N SER A 464 7.37 9.15 25.37
CA SER A 464 7.80 10.55 25.50
C SER A 464 7.49 11.16 26.87
N GLY A 465 6.46 10.66 27.55
CA GLY A 465 5.99 11.19 28.83
C GLY A 465 5.32 12.59 28.75
N CYS A 466 5.19 13.18 27.57
CA CYS A 466 4.68 14.55 27.39
C CYS A 466 3.16 14.64 27.30
N VAL A 467 2.50 13.54 26.93
CA VAL A 467 1.05 13.46 26.78
C VAL A 467 0.46 12.70 27.97
N PRO A 468 -0.62 13.16 28.59
CA PRO A 468 -1.34 12.41 29.62
C PRO A 468 -1.77 11.04 29.13
N VAL A 469 -1.38 10.00 29.85
CA VAL A 469 -1.69 8.60 29.53
C VAL A 469 -2.49 7.96 30.67
N VAL A 470 -3.67 7.43 30.34
CA VAL A 470 -4.43 6.62 31.29
C VAL A 470 -4.38 5.16 30.83
N ARG A 471 -3.84 4.30 31.71
CA ARG A 471 -3.71 2.85 31.46
C ARG A 471 -4.79 2.09 32.23
N LEU A 472 -5.72 1.45 31.51
CA LEU A 472 -6.73 0.59 32.08
C LEU A 472 -6.10 -0.78 32.40
N THR A 473 -5.87 -1.05 33.66
CA THR A 473 -5.19 -2.27 34.13
C THR A 473 -6.15 -3.31 34.77
N ARG A 474 -7.35 -2.86 35.16
CA ARG A 474 -8.32 -3.70 35.83
C ARG A 474 -9.10 -4.55 34.83
N ILE A 475 -9.09 -5.87 35.03
CA ILE A 475 -9.93 -6.81 34.27
C ILE A 475 -11.28 -6.92 35.01
N PHE A 476 -12.37 -6.61 34.32
CA PHE A 476 -13.70 -6.65 34.91
C PHE A 476 -14.16 -8.08 35.20
N ARG A 477 -15.06 -8.24 36.21
CA ARG A 477 -15.50 -9.53 36.72
C ARG A 477 -16.09 -10.45 35.61
N GLN A 478 -16.80 -9.93 34.68
CA GLN A 478 -17.31 -10.68 33.53
C GLN A 478 -16.21 -11.22 32.63
N ALA A 479 -15.11 -10.49 32.48
CA ALA A 479 -13.94 -10.88 31.70
C ALA A 479 -13.00 -11.84 32.45
N GLN A 480 -13.03 -11.88 33.79
CA GLN A 480 -12.20 -12.77 34.60
C GLN A 480 -12.57 -14.25 34.44
N GLY A 481 -13.80 -14.57 34.03
CA GLY A 481 -14.24 -15.92 33.68
C GLY A 481 -13.71 -16.44 32.35
N SER A 482 -13.24 -15.55 31.47
CA SER A 482 -12.72 -15.88 30.14
C SER A 482 -11.25 -16.27 30.19
N ARG A 483 -10.93 -17.50 29.79
CA ARG A 483 -9.53 -17.93 29.64
C ARG A 483 -8.82 -17.25 28.49
N ILE A 484 -9.53 -16.88 27.43
CA ILE A 484 -8.97 -16.08 26.34
C ILE A 484 -8.36 -14.80 26.91
N ILE A 485 -9.14 -14.05 27.70
CA ILE A 485 -8.71 -12.77 28.27
C ILE A 485 -7.58 -12.99 29.29
N MET A 486 -7.73 -13.96 30.20
CA MET A 486 -6.70 -14.24 31.21
C MET A 486 -5.40 -14.70 30.57
N ASN A 487 -5.45 -15.54 29.54
CA ASN A 487 -4.26 -15.97 28.78
C ASN A 487 -3.65 -14.81 27.97
N ALA A 488 -4.42 -13.92 27.40
CA ALA A 488 -3.90 -12.71 26.75
C ALA A 488 -3.07 -11.86 27.74
N HIS A 489 -3.57 -11.64 28.95
CA HIS A 489 -2.81 -10.91 29.98
C HIS A 489 -1.55 -11.65 30.44
N ARG A 490 -1.58 -13.00 30.56
CA ARG A 490 -0.39 -13.79 30.83
C ARG A 490 0.65 -13.71 29.72
N ILE A 491 0.22 -13.79 28.46
CA ILE A 491 1.09 -13.61 27.31
C ILE A 491 1.83 -12.28 27.40
N ASN A 492 1.11 -11.19 27.66
CA ASN A 492 1.71 -9.86 27.82
C ASN A 492 2.78 -9.79 28.90
N LYS A 493 2.54 -10.46 30.02
CA LYS A 493 3.50 -10.53 31.15
C LYS A 493 4.64 -11.53 30.92
N GLY A 494 4.67 -12.25 29.77
CA GLY A 494 5.65 -13.30 29.53
C GLY A 494 5.46 -14.56 30.41
N GLU A 495 4.25 -14.71 30.97
CA GLU A 495 3.87 -15.84 31.81
C GLU A 495 3.31 -17.00 30.98
N SER A 496 3.41 -18.20 31.51
CA SER A 496 2.84 -19.40 30.87
C SER A 496 1.30 -19.34 30.87
N ILE A 497 0.70 -19.69 29.72
CA ILE A 497 -0.76 -19.71 29.55
C ILE A 497 -1.39 -21.00 30.12
N ASP A 498 -2.66 -20.90 30.48
CA ASP A 498 -3.46 -22.06 30.88
C ASP A 498 -4.04 -22.74 29.63
N MET A 499 -3.50 -23.92 29.32
CA MET A 499 -3.91 -24.74 28.17
C MET A 499 -4.92 -25.85 28.54
N ARG A 500 -5.39 -25.92 29.77
CA ARG A 500 -6.33 -26.96 30.20
C ARG A 500 -7.71 -26.70 29.60
N GLY A 501 -8.23 -27.64 28.84
CA GLY A 501 -9.58 -27.63 28.34
C GLY A 501 -10.61 -28.03 29.40
N GLY A 502 -11.89 -27.70 29.17
CA GLY A 502 -13.03 -28.09 29.98
C GLY A 502 -14.33 -27.80 29.23
N LYS A 503 -15.48 -28.33 29.72
CA LYS A 503 -16.79 -28.13 29.04
C LYS A 503 -17.18 -26.65 28.88
N ASP A 504 -16.78 -25.82 29.87
CA ASP A 504 -17.11 -24.40 29.92
C ASP A 504 -15.90 -23.51 29.55
N SER A 505 -14.87 -24.08 28.88
CA SER A 505 -13.70 -23.29 28.44
C SER A 505 -13.99 -22.59 27.12
N ASP A 506 -13.54 -21.36 27.04
CA ASP A 506 -13.50 -20.57 25.80
C ASP A 506 -12.14 -20.68 25.08
N PHE A 507 -11.15 -21.32 25.71
CA PHE A 507 -9.79 -21.49 25.19
C PHE A 507 -9.40 -22.98 25.14
N PHE A 508 -8.99 -23.44 23.97
CA PHE A 508 -8.58 -24.84 23.74
C PHE A 508 -7.22 -24.90 23.07
N PHE A 509 -6.41 -25.86 23.48
CA PHE A 509 -5.13 -26.16 22.83
C PHE A 509 -5.11 -27.62 22.35
N VAL A 510 -4.95 -27.83 21.06
CA VAL A 510 -4.87 -29.14 20.40
C VAL A 510 -3.43 -29.41 19.99
N THR A 511 -2.76 -30.31 20.71
CA THR A 511 -1.36 -30.66 20.41
C THR A 511 -1.27 -31.51 19.15
N LYS A 512 -0.46 -31.07 18.19
CA LYS A 512 -0.07 -31.77 16.96
C LYS A 512 1.41 -31.58 16.71
N GLN A 513 2.06 -32.54 16.05
CA GLN A 513 3.52 -32.52 15.84
C GLN A 513 3.91 -32.22 14.41
N SER A 514 3.09 -32.58 13.43
CA SER A 514 3.36 -32.32 12.02
C SER A 514 2.43 -31.24 11.47
N ASN A 515 2.93 -30.46 10.50
CA ASN A 515 2.13 -29.42 9.85
C ASN A 515 0.90 -30.00 9.14
N GLN A 516 1.02 -31.19 8.52
CA GLN A 516 -0.11 -31.87 7.87
C GLN A 516 -1.21 -32.22 8.87
N GLU A 517 -0.87 -32.80 10.02
CA GLU A 517 -1.86 -33.06 11.09
C GLU A 517 -2.54 -31.79 11.60
N VAL A 518 -1.80 -30.67 11.65
CA VAL A 518 -2.36 -29.37 12.03
C VAL A 518 -3.39 -28.92 11.00
N VAL A 519 -3.06 -28.99 9.70
CA VAL A 519 -3.98 -28.63 8.62
C VAL A 519 -5.24 -29.51 8.64
N ASP A 520 -5.08 -30.82 8.71
CA ASP A 520 -6.20 -31.78 8.75
C ASP A 520 -7.11 -31.50 9.96
N THR A 521 -6.52 -31.23 11.12
CA THR A 521 -7.25 -30.88 12.34
C THR A 521 -8.04 -29.57 12.15
N ILE A 522 -7.44 -28.53 11.58
CA ILE A 522 -8.12 -27.26 11.32
C ILE A 522 -9.32 -27.47 10.40
N VAL A 523 -9.15 -28.24 9.31
CA VAL A 523 -10.24 -28.58 8.39
C VAL A 523 -11.37 -29.30 9.12
N GLN A 524 -11.04 -30.30 9.95
CA GLN A 524 -12.04 -31.06 10.71
C GLN A 524 -12.78 -30.16 11.70
N TYR A 525 -12.07 -29.26 12.39
CA TYR A 525 -12.70 -28.34 13.33
C TYR A 525 -13.62 -27.35 12.63
N CYS A 526 -13.17 -26.73 11.54
CA CYS A 526 -13.96 -25.75 10.81
C CYS A 526 -15.19 -26.36 10.10
N LYS A 527 -15.01 -27.56 9.51
CA LYS A 527 -16.08 -28.22 8.74
C LYS A 527 -17.10 -28.91 9.61
N THR A 528 -16.68 -29.55 10.73
CA THR A 528 -17.51 -30.53 11.44
C THR A 528 -17.63 -30.25 12.91
N ASN A 529 -16.52 -30.16 13.65
CA ASN A 529 -16.53 -30.20 15.12
C ASN A 529 -17.17 -28.94 15.72
N LEU A 530 -16.69 -27.75 15.31
CA LEU A 530 -17.18 -26.48 15.84
C LEU A 530 -18.62 -26.19 15.39
N PRO A 531 -18.97 -26.33 14.08
CA PRO A 531 -20.35 -26.11 13.65
C PRO A 531 -21.35 -27.03 14.35
N ARG A 532 -20.99 -28.31 14.52
CA ARG A 532 -21.87 -29.30 15.18
C ARG A 532 -22.04 -29.04 16.68
N TYR A 533 -20.95 -28.66 17.38
CA TYR A 533 -20.96 -28.47 18.83
C TYR A 533 -21.58 -27.14 19.26
N TYR A 534 -21.27 -26.04 18.53
CA TYR A 534 -21.71 -24.69 18.88
C TYR A 534 -22.91 -24.19 18.06
N HIS A 535 -23.42 -25.00 17.08
CA HIS A 535 -24.54 -24.64 16.19
C HIS A 535 -24.29 -23.32 15.44
N VAL A 536 -23.10 -23.16 14.85
CA VAL A 536 -22.64 -21.95 14.16
C VAL A 536 -22.45 -22.18 12.67
N ASP A 537 -22.54 -21.10 11.89
CA ASP A 537 -22.20 -21.12 10.47
C ASP A 537 -20.67 -21.10 10.29
N PRO A 538 -20.08 -22.12 9.64
CA PRO A 538 -18.63 -22.19 9.46
C PRO A 538 -18.02 -21.07 8.63
N LEU A 539 -18.82 -20.44 7.72
CA LEU A 539 -18.33 -19.35 6.87
C LEU A 539 -18.46 -17.98 7.55
N GLN A 540 -19.49 -17.79 8.39
CA GLN A 540 -19.76 -16.53 9.05
C GLN A 540 -19.06 -16.42 10.41
N ASP A 541 -19.14 -17.47 11.23
CA ASP A 541 -18.75 -17.41 12.65
C ASP A 541 -17.33 -17.88 12.90
N ILE A 542 -16.73 -18.66 11.98
CA ILE A 542 -15.39 -19.21 12.16
C ILE A 542 -14.38 -18.48 11.27
N GLN A 543 -13.26 -18.06 11.86
CA GLN A 543 -12.14 -17.50 11.13
C GLN A 543 -10.85 -18.24 11.49
N VAL A 544 -10.14 -18.70 10.45
CA VAL A 544 -8.78 -19.21 10.65
C VAL A 544 -7.79 -18.05 10.57
N LEU A 545 -6.95 -17.91 11.61
CA LEU A 545 -5.87 -16.92 11.68
C LEU A 545 -4.53 -17.61 11.65
N THR A 546 -3.59 -17.20 10.83
CA THR A 546 -2.26 -17.83 10.76
C THR A 546 -1.14 -16.79 10.88
N PRO A 547 0.01 -17.12 11.45
CA PRO A 547 1.17 -16.23 11.51
C PRO A 547 1.75 -15.85 10.15
N MET A 548 1.65 -16.72 9.14
CA MET A 548 2.37 -16.58 7.87
C MET A 548 1.45 -16.66 6.65
N GLN A 549 1.88 -16.01 5.56
CA GLN A 549 1.18 -16.08 4.27
C GLN A 549 1.49 -17.39 3.51
N ARG A 550 2.75 -17.84 3.52
CA ARG A 550 3.25 -19.00 2.79
C ARG A 550 3.56 -20.16 3.74
N GLY A 551 3.75 -21.35 3.19
CA GLY A 551 4.01 -22.59 3.93
C GLY A 551 2.75 -23.45 4.09
N GLU A 552 2.91 -24.67 4.58
CA GLU A 552 1.82 -25.65 4.75
C GLU A 552 0.69 -25.11 5.66
N CYS A 553 1.07 -24.50 6.78
CA CYS A 553 0.13 -23.83 7.69
C CYS A 553 -0.07 -22.32 7.37
N GLY A 554 0.37 -21.86 6.18
CA GLY A 554 0.20 -20.48 5.72
C GLY A 554 -1.20 -20.21 5.13
N ALA A 555 -1.58 -18.93 5.07
CA ALA A 555 -2.91 -18.52 4.60
C ALA A 555 -3.24 -19.02 3.19
N VAL A 556 -2.27 -19.01 2.27
CA VAL A 556 -2.47 -19.46 0.88
C VAL A 556 -2.91 -20.93 0.83
N ASN A 557 -2.16 -21.82 1.49
CA ASN A 557 -2.47 -23.24 1.50
C ASN A 557 -3.77 -23.55 2.26
N LEU A 558 -3.94 -22.93 3.44
CA LEU A 558 -5.15 -23.12 4.25
C LEU A 558 -6.42 -22.66 3.51
N ASN A 559 -6.35 -21.57 2.74
CA ASN A 559 -7.48 -21.13 1.92
C ASN A 559 -7.88 -22.17 0.85
N GLN A 560 -6.91 -22.78 0.18
CA GLN A 560 -7.19 -23.82 -0.82
C GLN A 560 -7.84 -25.05 -0.20
N VAL A 561 -7.22 -25.57 0.89
CA VAL A 561 -7.70 -26.78 1.57
C VAL A 561 -9.08 -26.56 2.20
N LEU A 562 -9.30 -25.41 2.84
CA LEU A 562 -10.59 -25.07 3.43
C LEU A 562 -11.67 -24.86 2.37
N GLN A 563 -11.35 -24.17 1.25
CA GLN A 563 -12.28 -24.03 0.13
C GLN A 563 -12.74 -25.39 -0.40
N GLU A 564 -11.80 -26.30 -0.65
CA GLU A 564 -12.11 -27.65 -1.14
C GLU A 564 -12.97 -28.44 -0.15
N ALA A 565 -12.69 -28.30 1.15
CA ALA A 565 -13.40 -29.01 2.19
C ALA A 565 -14.81 -28.45 2.48
N MET A 566 -15.01 -27.14 2.37
CA MET A 566 -16.20 -26.44 2.85
C MET A 566 -17.11 -25.94 1.72
N ASN A 567 -16.56 -25.67 0.53
CA ASN A 567 -17.31 -25.17 -0.62
C ASN A 567 -17.22 -26.12 -1.83
N PRO A 568 -18.18 -27.05 -1.99
CA PRO A 568 -18.21 -28.01 -3.10
C PRO A 568 -18.71 -27.41 -4.43
N SER A 569 -19.00 -26.11 -4.50
CA SER A 569 -19.56 -25.48 -5.69
C SER A 569 -18.66 -25.69 -6.91
N LYS A 570 -19.27 -26.07 -8.03
CA LYS A 570 -18.60 -26.24 -9.34
C LYS A 570 -18.71 -24.98 -10.22
N ILE A 571 -19.47 -23.97 -9.75
CA ILE A 571 -19.63 -22.68 -10.45
C ILE A 571 -18.53 -21.73 -9.94
N PHE A 572 -17.59 -21.39 -10.79
CA PHE A 572 -16.46 -20.53 -10.42
C PHE A 572 -15.89 -19.76 -11.61
N LEU A 573 -15.29 -18.62 -11.34
CA LEU A 573 -14.34 -17.96 -12.24
C LEU A 573 -12.92 -18.25 -11.79
N ARG A 574 -12.00 -18.27 -12.74
CA ARG A 574 -10.57 -18.49 -12.48
C ARG A 574 -9.76 -17.26 -12.87
N ARG A 575 -8.88 -16.83 -11.98
CA ARG A 575 -7.88 -15.82 -12.23
C ARG A 575 -6.52 -16.29 -11.71
N GLY A 576 -5.53 -16.35 -12.58
CA GLY A 576 -4.25 -16.96 -12.22
C GLY A 576 -4.41 -18.41 -11.73
N GLY A 577 -3.81 -18.74 -10.60
CA GLY A 577 -3.96 -20.05 -9.94
C GLY A 577 -5.21 -20.22 -9.06
N THR A 578 -5.95 -19.11 -8.79
CA THR A 578 -7.06 -19.10 -7.83
C THR A 578 -8.40 -19.33 -8.52
N GLN A 579 -9.23 -20.16 -7.92
CA GLN A 579 -10.64 -20.35 -8.29
C GLN A 579 -11.51 -19.58 -7.29
N TYR A 580 -12.41 -18.75 -7.79
CA TYR A 580 -13.40 -18.02 -7.01
C TYR A 580 -14.76 -18.67 -7.25
N ARG A 581 -15.24 -19.42 -6.26
CA ARG A 581 -16.48 -20.22 -6.34
C ARG A 581 -17.65 -19.45 -5.79
N LEU A 582 -18.85 -19.72 -6.29
CA LEU A 582 -20.09 -19.25 -5.69
C LEU A 582 -20.11 -19.62 -4.19
N LYS A 583 -20.43 -18.67 -3.32
CA LYS A 583 -20.40 -18.76 -1.84
C LYS A 583 -19.01 -18.76 -1.21
N ASP A 584 -17.93 -18.48 -1.95
CA ASP A 584 -16.63 -18.28 -1.32
C ASP A 584 -16.62 -17.04 -0.43
N LYS A 585 -15.89 -17.16 0.69
CA LYS A 585 -15.53 -16.03 1.53
C LYS A 585 -14.27 -15.40 0.95
N VAL A 586 -14.34 -14.11 0.63
CA VAL A 586 -13.24 -13.35 0.00
C VAL A 586 -12.93 -12.09 0.78
N MET A 587 -11.71 -11.57 0.61
CA MET A 587 -11.25 -10.32 1.20
C MET A 587 -10.75 -9.40 0.10
N GLN A 588 -11.16 -8.14 0.14
CA GLN A 588 -10.57 -7.06 -0.64
C GLN A 588 -9.14 -6.79 -0.15
N ILE A 589 -8.17 -6.69 -1.08
CA ILE A 589 -6.76 -6.48 -0.73
C ILE A 589 -6.21 -5.12 -1.16
N ARG A 590 -7.05 -4.28 -1.74
CA ARG A 590 -6.75 -2.89 -2.13
C ARG A 590 -7.94 -2.01 -1.78
N ASN A 591 -7.67 -0.71 -1.58
CA ASN A 591 -8.77 0.25 -1.48
C ASN A 591 -9.30 0.55 -2.89
N ASP A 592 -10.59 0.36 -3.09
CA ASP A 592 -11.32 0.83 -4.27
C ASP A 592 -12.34 1.87 -3.80
N TYR A 593 -12.02 3.14 -4.06
CA TYR A 593 -12.85 4.27 -3.63
C TYR A 593 -14.10 4.45 -4.48
N ASP A 594 -14.08 3.99 -5.73
CA ASP A 594 -15.21 4.08 -6.65
C ASP A 594 -16.28 3.04 -6.28
N LYS A 595 -15.82 1.84 -5.91
CA LYS A 595 -16.67 0.76 -5.40
C LYS A 595 -16.96 0.88 -3.90
N GLU A 596 -16.29 1.82 -3.21
CA GLU A 596 -16.32 2.04 -1.75
C GLU A 596 -16.04 0.76 -0.93
N VAL A 597 -15.10 -0.06 -1.37
CA VAL A 597 -14.59 -1.23 -0.64
C VAL A 597 -13.13 -1.03 -0.29
N PHE A 598 -12.73 -1.49 0.88
CA PHE A 598 -11.43 -1.17 1.44
C PHE A 598 -10.60 -2.42 1.73
N ASN A 599 -9.29 -2.24 1.76
CA ASN A 599 -8.38 -3.32 2.11
C ASN A 599 -8.74 -3.91 3.49
N GLY A 600 -8.97 -5.22 3.52
CA GLY A 600 -9.40 -5.95 4.70
C GLY A 600 -10.89 -6.22 4.77
N ASP A 601 -11.74 -5.63 3.95
CA ASP A 601 -13.17 -5.93 3.91
C ASP A 601 -13.38 -7.36 3.45
N ILE A 602 -14.20 -8.11 4.20
CA ILE A 602 -14.55 -9.51 3.88
C ILE A 602 -15.99 -9.55 3.36
N GLY A 603 -16.16 -10.22 2.24
CA GLY A 603 -17.47 -10.46 1.62
C GLY A 603 -17.65 -11.93 1.21
N THR A 604 -18.84 -12.21 0.71
CA THR A 604 -19.22 -13.52 0.18
C THR A 604 -19.63 -13.39 -1.27
N ILE A 605 -19.19 -14.31 -2.12
CA ILE A 605 -19.55 -14.33 -3.54
C ILE A 605 -21.02 -14.80 -3.64
N THR A 606 -21.92 -13.91 -4.07
CA THR A 606 -23.36 -14.17 -4.19
C THR A 606 -23.78 -14.58 -5.59
N LYS A 607 -23.03 -14.15 -6.62
CA LYS A 607 -23.29 -14.48 -8.03
C LYS A 607 -21.99 -14.70 -8.78
N VAL A 608 -22.02 -15.64 -9.72
CA VAL A 608 -20.94 -15.88 -10.68
C VAL A 608 -21.57 -15.94 -12.07
N ASP A 609 -21.22 -15.00 -12.93
CA ASP A 609 -21.65 -14.95 -14.31
C ASP A 609 -20.54 -15.46 -15.24
N MET A 610 -20.78 -16.63 -15.84
CA MET A 610 -19.80 -17.28 -16.70
C MET A 610 -19.79 -16.69 -18.12
N GLU A 611 -20.88 -16.05 -18.56
CA GLU A 611 -21.00 -15.47 -19.90
C GLU A 611 -20.34 -14.10 -19.95
N GLU A 612 -20.67 -13.22 -19.02
CA GLU A 612 -20.08 -11.88 -18.89
C GLU A 612 -18.70 -11.91 -18.18
N ARG A 613 -18.33 -13.05 -17.56
CA ARG A 613 -17.08 -13.24 -16.81
C ARG A 613 -16.94 -12.29 -15.61
N GLU A 614 -18.04 -12.13 -14.90
CA GLU A 614 -18.15 -11.27 -13.75
C GLU A 614 -18.56 -12.07 -12.51
N LEU A 615 -18.21 -11.58 -11.33
CA LEU A 615 -18.75 -12.06 -10.08
C LEU A 615 -19.24 -10.91 -9.21
N THR A 616 -20.28 -11.22 -8.40
CA THR A 616 -20.81 -10.27 -7.42
C THR A 616 -20.38 -10.73 -6.03
N VAL A 617 -19.82 -9.81 -5.25
CA VAL A 617 -19.45 -10.01 -3.85
C VAL A 617 -20.35 -9.16 -2.98
N LEU A 618 -20.97 -9.77 -1.98
CA LEU A 618 -21.70 -9.07 -0.94
C LEU A 618 -20.74 -8.74 0.22
N PHE A 619 -20.42 -7.47 0.35
CA PHE A 619 -19.69 -6.93 1.50
C PHE A 619 -20.71 -6.31 2.46
N ASP A 620 -20.91 -6.90 3.61
CA ASP A 620 -21.96 -6.52 4.57
C ASP A 620 -23.36 -6.49 3.91
N GLU A 621 -23.90 -5.32 3.58
CA GLU A 621 -25.19 -5.13 2.92
C GLU A 621 -25.06 -4.65 1.46
N ARG A 622 -23.82 -4.56 0.94
CA ARG A 622 -23.52 -3.97 -0.36
C ARG A 622 -23.03 -5.01 -1.36
N GLU A 623 -23.70 -5.07 -2.49
CA GLU A 623 -23.26 -5.88 -3.63
C GLU A 623 -22.29 -5.10 -4.52
N VAL A 624 -21.14 -5.71 -4.82
CA VAL A 624 -20.09 -5.15 -5.68
C VAL A 624 -19.75 -6.13 -6.78
N ILE A 625 -19.76 -5.63 -8.02
CA ILE A 625 -19.45 -6.41 -9.21
C ILE A 625 -17.97 -6.29 -9.55
N TYR A 626 -17.33 -7.41 -9.86
CA TYR A 626 -15.95 -7.52 -10.30
C TYR A 626 -15.88 -8.22 -11.65
N ASP A 627 -15.26 -7.55 -12.62
CA ASP A 627 -14.81 -8.20 -13.85
C ASP A 627 -13.66 -9.16 -13.55
N VAL A 628 -13.50 -10.18 -14.40
CA VAL A 628 -12.40 -11.15 -14.23
C VAL A 628 -11.01 -10.52 -14.17
N THR A 629 -10.81 -9.34 -14.75
CA THR A 629 -9.53 -8.60 -14.72
C THR A 629 -9.29 -7.92 -13.38
N GLU A 630 -10.33 -7.66 -12.61
CA GLU A 630 -10.29 -7.02 -11.29
C GLU A 630 -10.17 -8.04 -10.14
N LEU A 631 -10.27 -9.35 -10.43
CA LEU A 631 -10.15 -10.39 -9.40
C LEU A 631 -8.78 -10.44 -8.71
N ASP A 632 -7.79 -9.72 -9.22
CA ASP A 632 -6.50 -9.51 -8.56
C ASP A 632 -6.63 -8.63 -7.29
N GLU A 633 -7.75 -7.96 -7.10
CA GLU A 633 -8.08 -7.19 -5.91
C GLU A 633 -8.71 -8.02 -4.79
N LEU A 634 -9.05 -9.27 -5.10
CA LEU A 634 -9.66 -10.20 -4.16
C LEU A 634 -8.69 -11.33 -3.77
N THR A 635 -8.86 -11.84 -2.57
CA THR A 635 -8.24 -13.10 -2.12
C THR A 635 -9.24 -13.93 -1.34
N LEU A 636 -9.08 -15.25 -1.34
CA LEU A 636 -9.87 -16.12 -0.46
C LEU A 636 -9.61 -15.75 1.01
N ALA A 637 -10.64 -15.83 1.84
CA ALA A 637 -10.61 -15.37 3.23
C ALA A 637 -11.10 -16.41 4.26
N TYR A 638 -11.06 -17.69 3.93
CA TYR A 638 -11.27 -18.77 4.92
C TYR A 638 -10.17 -18.71 5.99
N ALA A 639 -8.94 -18.44 5.57
CA ALA A 639 -7.81 -18.17 6.43
C ALA A 639 -7.15 -16.82 6.06
N VAL A 640 -6.85 -16.02 7.08
CA VAL A 640 -6.15 -14.75 6.92
C VAL A 640 -4.95 -14.67 7.87
N THR A 641 -3.97 -13.82 7.58
CA THR A 641 -2.87 -13.63 8.54
C THR A 641 -3.33 -12.82 9.75
N ILE A 642 -2.67 -13.04 10.90
CA ILE A 642 -2.95 -12.28 12.13
C ILE A 642 -2.82 -10.77 11.87
N HIS A 643 -1.86 -10.32 11.07
CA HIS A 643 -1.72 -8.92 10.67
C HIS A 643 -2.98 -8.38 9.97
N LYS A 644 -3.55 -9.15 9.04
CA LYS A 644 -4.78 -8.74 8.33
C LYS A 644 -6.05 -8.83 9.17
N SER A 645 -5.99 -9.44 10.36
CA SER A 645 -7.10 -9.50 11.30
C SER A 645 -7.14 -8.34 12.28
N GLN A 646 -6.14 -7.43 12.27
CA GLN A 646 -6.13 -6.25 13.14
C GLN A 646 -7.39 -5.41 12.93
N GLY A 647 -7.94 -4.83 13.99
CA GLY A 647 -9.21 -4.10 13.97
C GLY A 647 -10.46 -4.96 13.82
N SER A 648 -10.30 -6.30 13.63
CA SER A 648 -11.42 -7.25 13.51
C SER A 648 -11.52 -8.14 14.74
N GLU A 649 -12.72 -8.64 15.02
CA GLU A 649 -12.98 -9.66 16.04
C GLU A 649 -13.93 -10.69 15.46
N TYR A 650 -13.75 -11.95 15.87
CA TYR A 650 -14.53 -13.07 15.32
C TYR A 650 -15.14 -13.88 16.46
N PRO A 651 -16.36 -14.43 16.28
CA PRO A 651 -16.98 -15.29 17.31
C PRO A 651 -16.08 -16.47 17.67
N ILE A 652 -15.55 -17.19 16.68
CA ILE A 652 -14.68 -18.35 16.86
C ILE A 652 -13.40 -18.14 16.01
N VAL A 653 -12.25 -18.32 16.66
CA VAL A 653 -10.93 -18.28 15.99
C VAL A 653 -10.27 -19.65 16.10
N VAL A 654 -9.76 -20.16 14.98
CA VAL A 654 -8.90 -21.34 14.91
C VAL A 654 -7.52 -20.91 14.42
N MET A 655 -6.45 -21.25 15.14
CA MET A 655 -5.12 -20.69 14.82
C MET A 655 -4.05 -21.80 14.87
N PRO A 656 -3.37 -22.10 13.73
CA PRO A 656 -2.17 -22.93 13.72
C PRO A 656 -1.02 -22.21 14.41
N PHE A 657 -0.29 -22.91 15.28
CA PHE A 657 0.87 -22.34 15.96
C PHE A 657 1.98 -23.40 16.08
N THR A 658 2.91 -23.40 15.13
CA THR A 658 3.96 -24.43 14.96
C THR A 658 5.35 -23.81 14.89
N MET A 659 6.40 -24.60 15.11
CA MET A 659 7.78 -24.12 14.98
C MET A 659 8.15 -23.77 13.53
N SER A 660 7.39 -24.24 12.51
CA SER A 660 7.58 -23.78 11.12
C SER A 660 7.33 -22.28 10.92
N HIS A 661 6.67 -21.65 11.88
CA HIS A 661 6.44 -20.20 11.93
C HIS A 661 7.55 -19.43 12.66
N PHE A 662 8.72 -20.01 12.90
CA PHE A 662 9.78 -19.51 13.80
C PHE A 662 10.06 -18.01 13.69
N VAL A 663 10.19 -17.50 12.44
CA VAL A 663 10.49 -16.07 12.18
C VAL A 663 9.40 -15.13 12.71
N MET A 664 8.16 -15.61 12.80
CA MET A 664 6.99 -14.83 13.19
C MET A 664 6.55 -15.10 14.65
N LEU A 665 7.21 -16.01 15.37
CA LEU A 665 6.83 -16.35 16.74
C LEU A 665 7.28 -15.27 17.71
N GLN A 666 6.46 -14.23 17.82
CA GLN A 666 6.66 -13.09 18.72
C GLN A 666 5.47 -12.95 19.69
N ARG A 667 5.73 -12.39 20.87
CA ARG A 667 4.73 -12.20 21.94
C ARG A 667 3.52 -11.39 21.48
N ASN A 668 3.77 -10.25 20.85
CA ASN A 668 2.71 -9.34 20.35
C ASN A 668 1.87 -9.98 19.22
N LEU A 669 2.48 -10.84 18.37
CA LEU A 669 1.73 -11.58 17.35
C LEU A 669 0.77 -12.59 17.98
N LEU A 670 1.25 -13.39 18.92
CA LEU A 670 0.42 -14.35 19.65
C LEU A 670 -0.69 -13.62 20.43
N TYR A 671 -0.34 -12.54 21.11
CA TYR A 671 -1.28 -11.71 21.85
C TYR A 671 -2.37 -11.15 20.93
N THR A 672 -1.98 -10.55 19.81
CA THR A 672 -2.94 -10.00 18.84
C THR A 672 -3.87 -11.09 18.30
N GLY A 673 -3.34 -12.27 17.92
CA GLY A 673 -4.14 -13.37 17.44
C GLY A 673 -5.15 -13.90 18.48
N VAL A 674 -4.72 -14.06 19.72
CA VAL A 674 -5.58 -14.50 20.85
C VAL A 674 -6.71 -13.50 21.09
N THR A 675 -6.42 -12.22 21.05
CA THR A 675 -7.40 -11.15 21.32
C THR A 675 -8.41 -10.94 20.19
N ARG A 676 -8.27 -11.63 19.04
CA ARG A 676 -9.28 -11.60 17.97
C ARG A 676 -10.50 -12.48 18.23
N ALA A 677 -10.41 -13.43 19.17
CA ALA A 677 -11.51 -14.33 19.50
C ALA A 677 -12.46 -13.71 20.55
N LYS A 678 -13.76 -13.67 20.22
CA LYS A 678 -14.83 -13.18 21.13
C LYS A 678 -15.35 -14.27 22.08
N LYS A 679 -15.62 -15.46 21.53
CA LYS A 679 -16.28 -16.55 22.27
C LYS A 679 -15.41 -17.78 22.45
N ILE A 680 -14.76 -18.23 21.37
CA ILE A 680 -13.98 -19.47 21.36
C ILE A 680 -12.67 -19.26 20.63
N LEU A 681 -11.58 -19.73 21.23
CA LEU A 681 -10.26 -19.81 20.60
C LEU A 681 -9.76 -21.27 20.63
N VAL A 682 -9.36 -21.77 19.45
CA VAL A 682 -8.70 -23.08 19.32
C VAL A 682 -7.31 -22.87 18.74
N LEU A 683 -6.29 -23.11 19.55
CA LEU A 683 -4.90 -23.18 19.09
C LEU A 683 -4.58 -24.62 18.68
N VAL A 684 -4.02 -24.83 17.50
CA VAL A 684 -3.65 -26.15 16.98
C VAL A 684 -2.17 -26.16 16.65
N GLY A 685 -1.38 -27.05 17.25
CA GLY A 685 0.04 -27.19 16.95
C GLY A 685 0.93 -27.54 18.12
N GLU A 686 2.08 -26.90 18.23
CA GLU A 686 3.14 -27.25 19.15
C GLU A 686 3.18 -26.34 20.39
N LYS A 687 3.13 -26.91 21.59
CA LYS A 687 3.31 -26.14 22.83
C LYS A 687 4.61 -25.35 22.84
N LYS A 688 5.69 -25.94 22.28
CA LYS A 688 7.00 -25.30 22.17
C LYS A 688 6.94 -23.98 21.41
N ALA A 689 6.18 -23.92 20.32
CA ALA A 689 6.00 -22.70 19.54
C ALA A 689 5.32 -21.59 20.34
N VAL A 690 4.30 -21.93 21.14
CA VAL A 690 3.61 -20.98 22.02
C VAL A 690 4.55 -20.45 23.10
N TYR A 691 5.29 -21.33 23.79
CA TYR A 691 6.25 -20.91 24.81
C TYR A 691 7.38 -20.07 24.24
N TYR A 692 7.84 -20.41 23.03
CA TYR A 692 8.85 -19.63 22.33
C TYR A 692 8.32 -18.20 22.04
N ALA A 693 7.13 -18.08 21.50
CA ALA A 693 6.53 -16.79 21.21
C ALA A 693 6.33 -15.93 22.46
N ILE A 694 5.87 -16.53 23.59
CA ILE A 694 5.70 -15.83 24.87
C ILE A 694 7.04 -15.25 25.38
N LYS A 695 8.15 -15.99 25.21
CA LYS A 695 9.48 -15.56 25.65
C LYS A 695 10.15 -14.59 24.68
N ASN A 696 9.73 -14.59 23.41
CA ASN A 696 10.30 -13.74 22.39
C ASN A 696 9.71 -12.32 22.46
N GLU A 697 10.40 -11.43 23.18
CA GLU A 697 10.11 -9.99 23.26
C GLU A 697 10.75 -9.17 22.14
N THR A 698 11.50 -9.77 21.24
CA THR A 698 12.08 -9.08 20.11
C THR A 698 10.97 -8.54 19.20
N THR A 699 10.16 -7.63 19.73
CA THR A 699 9.71 -6.49 18.97
C THR A 699 11.02 -5.87 18.52
N THR A 700 11.39 -6.11 17.27
CA THR A 700 12.48 -5.38 16.64
C THR A 700 12.24 -3.93 17.00
N GLY A 701 13.06 -3.36 17.87
CA GLY A 701 12.98 -1.96 18.23
C GLY A 701 12.95 -1.18 16.92
N ARG A 702 11.82 -0.57 16.61
CA ARG A 702 11.73 0.26 15.40
C ARG A 702 12.62 1.47 15.60
N ASN A 703 13.41 1.79 14.61
CA ASN A 703 14.20 3.01 14.62
C ASN A 703 13.24 4.20 14.41
N THR A 704 12.92 4.90 15.48
CA THR A 704 12.05 6.08 15.52
C THR A 704 12.67 7.14 16.42
N MET A 705 12.43 8.41 16.12
CA MET A 705 12.89 9.54 16.94
C MET A 705 11.71 10.33 17.55
N LEU A 706 10.47 9.94 17.29
CA LEU A 706 9.30 10.71 17.70
C LEU A 706 9.25 10.91 19.22
N ALA A 707 9.50 9.85 20.01
CA ALA A 707 9.53 9.94 21.47
C ALA A 707 10.57 10.95 21.95
N ARG A 708 11.78 10.92 21.39
CA ARG A 708 12.85 11.86 21.71
C ARG A 708 12.51 13.29 21.28
N ARG A 709 11.94 13.46 20.07
CA ARG A 709 11.52 14.78 19.56
C ARG A 709 10.44 15.44 20.40
N LEU A 710 9.62 14.64 21.10
CA LEU A 710 8.57 15.11 22.00
C LEU A 710 9.10 15.47 23.39
N GLN A 711 10.33 15.15 23.77
CA GLN A 711 10.90 15.48 25.10
C GLN A 711 11.39 16.93 25.14
N PRO A 712 11.03 17.73 26.15
CA PRO A 712 11.34 19.15 26.25
C PRO A 712 12.83 19.50 26.36
N ASP A 713 13.62 18.58 26.96
CA ASP A 713 15.04 18.79 27.27
C ASP A 713 16.01 18.23 26.22
N SER A 714 15.52 17.75 25.07
CA SER A 714 16.40 17.33 24.01
C SER A 714 17.14 18.57 23.48
N LYS A 715 18.49 18.57 23.53
CA LYS A 715 19.31 19.60 22.89
C LYS A 715 19.04 19.71 21.37
N ASP A 716 18.36 18.71 20.82
CA ASP A 716 17.76 18.64 19.50
C ASP A 716 16.25 18.99 19.52
N GLY A 717 15.73 19.41 20.69
CA GLY A 717 14.37 19.93 20.85
C GLY A 717 14.24 21.17 19.99
N ILE A 718 13.36 21.09 19.04
CA ILE A 718 12.99 22.16 18.12
C ILE A 718 12.72 23.43 18.94
N GLN A 719 13.72 24.34 19.01
CA GLN A 719 13.38 25.72 19.30
C GLN A 719 12.37 26.14 18.25
N PRO A 720 11.24 26.76 18.64
CA PRO A 720 10.16 27.12 17.69
C PRO A 720 10.62 28.03 16.55
N SER A 721 11.85 28.53 16.60
CA SER A 721 12.39 29.50 15.66
C SER A 721 13.31 28.95 14.55
N MET A 722 13.62 27.64 14.50
CA MET A 722 14.65 27.12 13.60
C MET A 722 14.33 25.89 12.76
N VAL A 723 13.10 25.46 12.63
CA VAL A 723 12.73 24.57 11.55
C VAL A 723 11.99 25.38 10.52
N CYS A 724 12.74 25.99 9.64
CA CYS A 724 12.25 26.41 8.35
C CYS A 724 11.67 25.18 7.68
N GLU A 725 10.33 25.13 7.54
CA GLU A 725 9.72 24.20 6.61
C GLU A 725 10.35 24.50 5.27
N THR A 726 11.29 23.67 4.83
CA THR A 726 11.68 23.71 3.42
C THR A 726 10.40 23.48 2.64
N PRO A 727 10.02 24.43 1.77
CA PRO A 727 8.82 24.26 0.95
C PRO A 727 8.95 22.93 0.24
N ALA A 728 7.86 22.23 0.12
CA ALA A 728 7.72 20.87 -0.43
C ALA A 728 8.49 20.70 -1.77
N VAL A 729 9.76 20.34 -1.68
CA VAL A 729 10.62 20.03 -2.84
C VAL A 729 10.27 18.63 -3.39
N TYR A 730 9.40 17.89 -2.71
CA TYR A 730 9.01 16.53 -3.06
C TYR A 730 7.52 16.39 -3.42
N GLU A 731 7.00 17.30 -4.19
CA GLU A 731 5.89 16.93 -5.05
C GLU A 731 6.45 16.68 -6.44
N GLY A 732 6.55 15.43 -6.84
CA GLY A 732 6.66 15.00 -8.24
C GLY A 732 5.50 15.52 -9.11
N ASN A 733 4.73 16.43 -8.57
CA ASN A 733 3.53 17.05 -9.07
C ASN A 733 3.73 18.51 -9.52
N LEU A 734 4.79 19.24 -9.09
CA LEU A 734 4.98 20.63 -9.49
C LEU A 734 5.04 20.76 -11.02
N TRP A 735 5.86 19.98 -11.67
CA TRP A 735 5.99 19.97 -13.12
C TRP A 735 4.71 19.56 -13.85
N LYS A 736 3.97 18.59 -13.29
CA LYS A 736 2.67 18.16 -13.81
C LYS A 736 1.62 19.25 -13.62
N ARG A 737 1.55 19.89 -12.46
CA ARG A 737 0.67 21.05 -12.20
C ARG A 737 0.99 22.22 -13.12
N LEU A 738 2.26 22.56 -13.31
CA LEU A 738 2.69 23.63 -14.22
C LEU A 738 2.32 23.32 -15.66
N SER A 739 2.46 22.08 -16.13
CA SER A 739 2.09 21.65 -17.49
C SER A 739 0.59 21.68 -17.74
N GLN A 740 -0.24 21.44 -16.74
CA GLN A 740 -1.71 21.52 -16.81
C GLN A 740 -2.24 22.96 -16.85
N SER A 741 -1.46 23.93 -16.39
CA SER A 741 -1.84 25.33 -16.45
C SER A 741 -1.67 25.90 -17.84
N LYS A 742 -2.76 26.21 -18.56
CA LYS A 742 -2.73 26.82 -19.91
C LYS A 742 -1.83 28.06 -19.97
N PHE A 743 -1.75 28.84 -18.90
CA PHE A 743 -0.87 30.01 -18.83
C PHE A 743 0.60 29.61 -18.65
N ARG A 744 0.92 28.70 -17.73
CA ARG A 744 2.31 28.33 -17.42
C ARG A 744 2.95 27.49 -18.53
N SER A 745 2.20 26.59 -19.13
CA SER A 745 2.64 25.74 -20.25
C SER A 745 2.82 26.50 -21.56
N SER A 746 2.32 27.75 -21.67
CA SER A 746 2.50 28.57 -22.86
C SER A 746 3.89 29.21 -22.99
N PHE A 747 4.70 29.17 -21.94
CA PHE A 747 6.06 29.72 -21.95
C PHE A 747 7.05 28.71 -22.52
N SER A 748 7.91 29.17 -23.42
CA SER A 748 9.04 28.41 -23.98
C SER A 748 10.20 29.35 -24.32
N LEU A 749 11.41 28.82 -24.29
CA LEU A 749 12.60 29.57 -24.71
C LEU A 749 12.59 29.76 -26.25
N LYS A 750 12.65 31.03 -26.71
CA LYS A 750 12.80 31.36 -28.10
C LYS A 750 14.22 31.18 -28.58
N ALA A 751 14.47 31.19 -29.88
CA ALA A 751 15.80 31.04 -30.47
C ALA A 751 16.86 32.00 -29.83
N ASN A 752 16.49 33.27 -29.64
CA ASN A 752 17.37 34.26 -29.00
C ASN A 752 17.68 33.93 -27.51
N ASP A 753 16.70 33.39 -26.79
CA ASP A 753 16.91 33.00 -25.38
C ASP A 753 17.81 31.78 -25.30
N ARG A 754 17.65 30.79 -26.21
CA ARG A 754 18.50 29.62 -26.31
C ARG A 754 19.94 29.97 -26.68
N SER A 755 20.12 30.85 -27.70
CA SER A 755 21.44 31.38 -28.06
C SER A 755 22.09 32.06 -26.88
N TYR A 756 21.35 32.90 -26.15
CA TYR A 756 21.87 33.56 -24.93
C TYR A 756 22.35 32.58 -23.88
N VAL A 757 21.61 31.52 -23.60
CA VAL A 757 22.00 30.48 -22.64
C VAL A 757 23.23 29.73 -23.14
N SER A 758 23.32 29.40 -24.44
CA SER A 758 24.47 28.73 -25.03
C SER A 758 25.73 29.59 -24.99
N ASP A 759 25.61 30.88 -25.33
CA ASP A 759 26.77 31.82 -25.41
C ASP A 759 27.30 32.20 -24.02
N LYS A 760 26.42 32.36 -23.02
CA LYS A 760 26.81 32.78 -21.66
C LYS A 760 27.12 31.62 -20.71
N GLY A 761 26.63 30.43 -21.02
CA GLY A 761 26.74 29.24 -20.19
C GLY A 761 25.78 29.22 -19.01
N MET A 762 25.41 28.02 -18.56
CA MET A 762 24.45 27.79 -17.46
C MET A 762 24.87 28.44 -16.14
N ASP A 763 26.16 28.45 -15.82
CA ASP A 763 26.67 29.03 -14.56
C ASP A 763 26.45 30.55 -14.51
N LYS A 764 26.59 31.25 -15.63
CA LYS A 764 26.35 32.69 -15.70
C LYS A 764 24.87 33.03 -15.65
N VAL A 765 24.03 32.19 -16.28
CA VAL A 765 22.56 32.30 -16.20
C VAL A 765 22.11 32.07 -14.76
N ARG A 766 22.69 31.11 -14.05
CA ARG A 766 22.41 30.85 -12.62
C ARG A 766 22.78 32.09 -11.76
N LYS A 767 23.92 32.71 -11.96
CA LYS A 767 24.26 33.95 -11.27
C LYS A 767 23.22 35.04 -11.49
N HIS A 768 22.75 35.21 -12.75
CA HIS A 768 21.71 36.17 -13.04
C HIS A 768 20.37 35.80 -12.35
N ALA A 769 20.03 34.51 -12.25
CA ALA A 769 18.85 34.09 -11.50
C ALA A 769 18.96 34.45 -10.03
N CYS A 770 20.08 34.16 -9.38
CA CYS A 770 20.34 34.55 -7.99
C CYS A 770 20.21 36.08 -7.77
N ASP A 771 20.81 36.88 -8.66
CA ASP A 771 20.70 38.34 -8.56
C ASP A 771 19.30 38.88 -8.74
N PHE A 772 18.50 38.30 -9.67
CA PHE A 772 17.13 38.74 -9.88
C PHE A 772 16.21 38.33 -8.74
N ILE A 773 16.37 37.11 -8.19
CA ILE A 773 15.61 36.68 -7.02
C ILE A 773 15.93 37.54 -5.80
N ARG A 774 17.19 37.76 -5.51
CA ARG A 774 17.64 38.62 -4.38
C ARG A 774 17.10 40.02 -4.47
N LYS A 775 17.18 40.64 -5.65
CA LYS A 775 16.82 42.05 -5.85
C LYS A 775 15.32 42.29 -5.99
N ARG A 776 14.55 41.31 -6.48
CA ARG A 776 13.15 41.54 -6.89
C ARG A 776 12.12 40.70 -6.11
N LEU A 777 12.55 39.66 -5.39
CA LEU A 777 11.62 38.75 -4.71
C LEU A 777 11.95 38.51 -3.23
N ALA A 778 13.22 38.74 -2.80
CA ALA A 778 13.65 38.37 -1.46
C ALA A 778 13.04 39.22 -0.35
N GLN A 779 12.72 40.47 -0.61
CA GLN A 779 12.20 41.41 0.40
C GLN A 779 10.78 41.06 0.85
N ALA A 780 10.44 41.41 2.10
CA ALA A 780 9.11 41.18 2.68
C ALA A 780 8.01 41.95 1.93
N ASP A 781 8.27 43.24 1.67
CA ASP A 781 7.38 44.15 0.96
C ASP A 781 7.97 44.56 -0.38
N ILE A 782 7.30 44.16 -1.45
CA ILE A 782 7.73 44.44 -2.81
C ILE A 782 6.78 45.42 -3.46
N PRO A 783 7.24 46.64 -3.84
CA PRO A 783 6.44 47.56 -4.63
C PRO A 783 5.98 46.90 -5.95
N ASN A 784 4.68 46.89 -6.22
CA ASN A 784 4.08 46.28 -7.41
C ASN A 784 4.20 44.72 -7.49
N ASP A 785 4.03 44.00 -6.38
CA ASP A 785 4.01 42.53 -6.39
C ASP A 785 3.00 42.02 -7.45
N GLY A 786 3.51 41.13 -8.31
CA GLY A 786 2.77 40.62 -9.48
C GLY A 786 3.16 41.25 -10.83
N LYS A 787 3.83 42.39 -10.85
CA LYS A 787 4.29 43.10 -12.08
C LYS A 787 5.79 43.33 -12.17
N GLN A 788 6.54 42.95 -11.13
CA GLN A 788 7.98 43.22 -11.02
C GLN A 788 8.85 42.37 -11.95
N THR A 789 8.37 41.19 -12.44
CA THR A 789 9.10 40.33 -13.35
C THR A 789 8.64 40.55 -14.78
N PRO A 790 9.52 41.00 -15.70
CA PRO A 790 9.18 41.17 -17.11
C PRO A 790 8.81 39.82 -17.78
N MET A 791 7.88 39.87 -18.72
CA MET A 791 7.44 38.70 -19.48
C MET A 791 8.45 38.18 -20.51
N ARG A 792 9.45 39.01 -20.90
CA ARG A 792 10.43 38.77 -21.96
C ARG A 792 11.73 39.51 -21.66
N GLY A 793 12.78 39.23 -22.46
CA GLY A 793 14.03 40.00 -22.41
C GLY A 793 15.18 39.29 -21.72
N HIS A 794 14.92 38.19 -20.99
CA HIS A 794 15.95 37.34 -20.39
C HIS A 794 15.40 35.92 -20.15
N PRO A 795 16.17 34.84 -20.40
CA PRO A 795 15.68 33.47 -20.20
C PRO A 795 15.19 33.19 -18.77
N VAL A 796 15.81 33.79 -17.76
CA VAL A 796 15.39 33.67 -16.36
C VAL A 796 13.97 34.25 -16.15
N PHE A 797 13.60 35.36 -16.80
CA PHE A 797 12.28 35.96 -16.63
C PHE A 797 11.19 35.05 -17.26
N VAL A 798 11.47 34.48 -18.41
CA VAL A 798 10.59 33.51 -19.06
C VAL A 798 10.40 32.28 -18.15
N ALA A 799 11.49 31.76 -17.58
CA ALA A 799 11.47 30.66 -16.65
C ALA A 799 10.69 30.98 -15.37
N GLN A 800 10.84 32.20 -14.80
CA GLN A 800 10.07 32.59 -13.61
C GLN A 800 8.57 32.54 -13.85
N HIS A 801 8.09 32.95 -15.02
CA HIS A 801 6.68 32.85 -15.37
C HIS A 801 6.24 31.40 -15.62
N ALA A 802 7.03 30.63 -16.31
CA ALA A 802 6.76 29.22 -16.56
C ALA A 802 6.69 28.40 -15.28
N THR A 803 7.57 28.67 -14.33
CA THR A 803 7.70 27.94 -13.07
C THR A 803 6.89 28.55 -11.91
N ALA A 804 6.09 29.59 -12.16
CA ALA A 804 5.33 30.32 -11.14
C ALA A 804 6.20 30.94 -10.02
N THR A 805 7.43 31.33 -10.32
CA THR A 805 8.35 32.02 -9.40
C THR A 805 8.50 33.50 -9.73
N CYS A 806 7.52 34.11 -10.39
CA CYS A 806 7.59 35.49 -10.89
C CYS A 806 7.17 36.57 -9.88
N CYS A 807 6.48 36.23 -8.80
CA CYS A 807 6.02 37.13 -7.74
C CYS A 807 5.73 36.40 -6.45
N ARG A 808 5.58 37.12 -5.34
CA ARG A 808 5.29 36.52 -4.00
C ARG A 808 3.94 35.78 -3.99
N GLY A 809 2.94 36.28 -4.70
CA GLY A 809 1.66 35.64 -4.85
C GLY A 809 1.74 34.29 -5.60
N CYS A 810 2.63 34.18 -6.57
CA CYS A 810 2.88 32.92 -7.26
C CYS A 810 3.68 31.96 -6.38
N LEU A 811 4.69 32.47 -5.64
CA LEU A 811 5.45 31.66 -4.68
C LEU A 811 4.55 31.05 -3.60
N GLU A 812 3.66 31.84 -3.03
CA GLU A 812 2.69 31.33 -2.04
C GLU A 812 1.75 30.28 -2.63
N LYS A 813 1.14 30.55 -3.79
CA LYS A 813 0.15 29.67 -4.41
C LYS A 813 0.74 28.36 -4.95
N TRP A 814 1.94 28.40 -5.53
CA TRP A 814 2.49 27.27 -6.28
C TRP A 814 3.64 26.55 -5.56
N HIS A 815 4.37 27.27 -4.73
CA HIS A 815 5.54 26.79 -4.02
C HIS A 815 5.39 26.82 -2.50
N HIS A 816 4.21 27.27 -2.00
CA HIS A 816 3.87 27.34 -0.57
C HIS A 816 4.85 28.18 0.25
N ILE A 817 5.48 29.19 -0.37
CA ILE A 817 6.37 30.16 0.27
C ILE A 817 5.56 31.38 0.69
N PRO A 818 5.31 31.63 2.00
CA PRO A 818 4.41 32.68 2.49
C PRO A 818 4.85 34.10 2.10
N LYS A 819 3.87 34.99 1.92
CA LYS A 819 4.08 36.43 1.79
C LYS A 819 4.38 37.08 3.16
N GLY A 820 4.73 38.37 3.12
CA GLY A 820 4.84 39.23 4.33
C GLY A 820 6.10 39.02 5.17
N ARG A 821 7.07 38.23 4.68
CA ARG A 821 8.41 38.07 5.27
C ARG A 821 9.49 38.02 4.20
N GLU A 822 10.73 38.26 4.55
CA GLU A 822 11.86 38.04 3.64
C GLU A 822 12.04 36.56 3.28
N LEU A 823 12.51 36.30 2.05
CA LEU A 823 12.89 34.95 1.65
C LEU A 823 14.21 34.56 2.33
N THR A 824 14.22 33.37 2.94
CA THR A 824 15.46 32.81 3.48
C THR A 824 16.46 32.48 2.35
N GLU A 825 17.73 32.31 2.66
CA GLU A 825 18.75 31.92 1.68
C GLU A 825 18.38 30.59 1.00
N ASN A 826 17.88 29.63 1.76
CA ASN A 826 17.45 28.32 1.24
C ASN A 826 16.24 28.44 0.28
N GLU A 827 15.28 29.33 0.58
CA GLU A 827 14.14 29.58 -0.32
C GLU A 827 14.59 30.28 -1.61
N GLN A 828 15.54 31.20 -1.52
CA GLN A 828 16.11 31.86 -2.69
C GLN A 828 16.85 30.83 -3.57
N GLU A 829 17.63 29.94 -2.96
CA GLU A 829 18.34 28.88 -3.67
C GLU A 829 17.38 27.87 -4.30
N TYR A 830 16.32 27.45 -3.58
CA TYR A 830 15.24 26.62 -4.12
C TYR A 830 14.63 27.24 -5.37
N ILE A 831 14.24 28.52 -5.32
CA ILE A 831 13.62 29.23 -6.45
C ILE A 831 14.58 29.24 -7.66
N VAL A 832 15.87 29.50 -7.40
CA VAL A 832 16.90 29.47 -8.45
C VAL A 832 17.02 28.06 -9.06
N ASN A 833 17.01 27.02 -8.25
CA ASN A 833 17.09 25.64 -8.73
C ASN A 833 15.90 25.26 -9.62
N VAL A 834 14.68 25.63 -9.23
CA VAL A 834 13.47 25.41 -10.06
C VAL A 834 13.55 26.15 -11.40
N ILE A 835 14.05 27.39 -11.42
CA ILE A 835 14.26 28.16 -12.64
C ILE A 835 15.29 27.48 -13.54
N MET A 836 16.42 27.08 -12.99
CA MET A 836 17.51 26.46 -13.76
C MET A 836 17.14 25.09 -14.30
N GLU A 837 16.38 24.31 -13.56
CA GLU A 837 15.86 23.02 -14.01
C GLU A 837 14.91 23.20 -15.20
N TRP A 838 13.99 24.19 -15.17
CA TRP A 838 13.12 24.47 -16.30
C TRP A 838 13.93 24.91 -17.55
N ILE A 839 14.93 25.80 -17.37
CA ILE A 839 15.80 26.24 -18.47
C ILE A 839 16.55 25.04 -19.06
N SER A 840 17.09 24.14 -18.22
CA SER A 840 17.79 22.94 -18.67
C SER A 840 16.86 22.02 -19.50
N ARG A 841 15.61 21.83 -19.07
CA ARG A 841 14.62 21.06 -19.83
C ARG A 841 14.27 21.69 -21.17
N GLU A 842 14.14 23.01 -21.21
CA GLU A 842 13.86 23.74 -22.45
C GLU A 842 15.05 23.74 -23.44
N MET A 843 16.28 23.73 -22.94
CA MET A 843 17.49 23.61 -23.78
C MET A 843 17.66 22.21 -24.41
N LYS A 844 17.05 21.17 -23.79
CA LYS A 844 17.07 19.79 -24.31
C LYS A 844 15.98 19.53 -25.38
N LYS A 845 14.96 20.39 -25.48
CA LYS A 845 13.95 20.38 -26.55
C LYS A 845 14.50 20.99 -27.86
#